data_189c3a5619c33909ff681729488cd9fd
#
_entry.id   189c3a5619c33909ff681729488cd9fd
#
_cell.length_a   1.000
_cell.length_b   1.000
_cell.length_c   1.000
_cell.angle_alpha   90.00
_cell.angle_beta   90.00
_cell.angle_gamma   90.00
#
_symmetry.space_group_name_H-M   'P 1'
#
loop_
_entity.id
_entity.type
_entity.pdbx_description
1 polymer ?
#
loop_
_entity_poly.entity_id
_entity_poly.type
_entity_poly.pdbx_seq_one_letter_code
_entity_poly.pdbx_strand_id
1 'polypeptide(L)'
;MTDDAIIYTYTDEAPALATASFLPIIQAYTGQAGIEVETRDISLAGRILAAFPQKLSPEQQVGDSLVELGGLATLPEANIIKLPNISASIPQLKGAITELQQQGYDIPDFPDEPSSLEEKDVRARYDRIKGSAVNPVLREGNSDRRAPLAVKNYARKHPHRNKPFAEGSKTRVATMGHDDFKSNERSWVAAHDDVLSFRHTAEDGTVTMLKEGLKVLPREIIDATFLSSTELDAFLDETLKTAKADGILYSVHLKATMMKVSDPIIFGHVVRAFFTDVFAQYGEQLAAAGLSANDGLGSILTGLANVAGGDEIAAAFDKAIAEGPALSYVNSDKGITNLHVPSDVIVDASMPALVRNGGKLWGKDGGEADTLAVIPDSSYASVYQAVLDDVIANGPLDPATIGTVPNVGLMAQAAEEYGSHDKTFEIAADGIVQVLDGEGTVLIEHKVGAGDIWRATQTKHIPVMDWVKLAVNRARASGVPAVFWLDANRSHDAQIIAKVHQGLATLDTKGLTITILAPEEATRYTLARMRHGLDTISVTGNVLRDYLTDLFPILEVGTSAKMLSIVPLLAGGGLFETGAGGSAPKHVQQLVEENYLRWDSLGEFFALAASLEHFADRTGNEKARVLAETLDAATGTFLEEDRSPGRALGTIDNRGSHFYLSLYWAQELAAQTKDAELAASFAPIAATLAENEETIVSELNAVQGKPVEIGGYYRPDDALVEAVMRPSATLNGIVDALR
;
A
#
# COMPACT_ATOMS: atom_id res chain seq x y z
N MET A 1 30.85 -6.50 5.97
CA MET A 1 29.70 -6.97 5.16
C MET A 1 30.28 -7.90 4.11
N THR A 2 29.78 -9.10 4.01
CA THR A 2 30.01 -9.92 2.82
C THR A 2 29.25 -9.24 1.69
N ASP A 3 29.91 -8.99 0.56
CA ASP A 3 29.33 -8.26 -0.59
C ASP A 3 28.08 -8.95 -1.18
N ASP A 4 27.66 -10.09 -0.66
CA ASP A 4 26.62 -10.99 -1.18
C ASP A 4 25.74 -11.61 -0.06
N ALA A 5 25.19 -10.79 0.83
CA ALA A 5 24.21 -11.25 1.83
C ALA A 5 22.78 -10.87 1.44
N ILE A 6 21.80 -11.68 1.86
CA ILE A 6 20.38 -11.31 1.87
C ILE A 6 20.08 -10.60 3.18
N ILE A 7 19.51 -9.41 3.11
CA ILE A 7 19.06 -8.69 4.30
C ILE A 7 17.58 -8.98 4.56
N TYR A 8 17.30 -9.62 5.69
CA TYR A 8 15.94 -9.83 6.19
C TYR A 8 15.68 -8.81 7.27
N THR A 9 14.77 -7.83 7.03
CA THR A 9 14.58 -6.72 7.97
C THR A 9 13.91 -7.20 9.26
N TYR A 10 14.47 -6.83 10.41
CA TYR A 10 13.80 -6.90 11.70
C TYR A 10 12.81 -5.71 11.78
N THR A 11 11.60 -5.96 12.29
CA THR A 11 10.50 -5.00 12.19
C THR A 11 9.65 -4.93 13.46
N ASP A 12 8.40 -4.51 13.34
CA ASP A 12 7.44 -4.30 14.42
C ASP A 12 6.39 -5.42 14.48
N GLU A 13 5.73 -5.56 15.62
CA GLU A 13 4.45 -6.26 15.80
C GLU A 13 4.48 -7.74 15.36
N ALA A 14 3.38 -8.23 14.80
CA ALA A 14 3.25 -9.64 14.40
C ALA A 14 4.32 -10.12 13.40
N PRO A 15 4.72 -9.35 12.37
CA PRO A 15 5.83 -9.73 11.50
C PRO A 15 7.16 -9.93 12.24
N ALA A 16 7.45 -9.11 13.26
CA ALA A 16 8.66 -9.28 14.09
C ALA A 16 8.59 -10.58 14.90
N LEU A 17 7.45 -10.88 15.48
CA LEU A 17 7.22 -12.13 16.22
C LEU A 17 7.34 -13.35 15.30
N ALA A 18 6.74 -13.31 14.12
CA ALA A 18 6.86 -14.37 13.11
C ALA A 18 8.32 -14.62 12.68
N THR A 19 9.12 -13.57 12.61
CA THR A 19 10.56 -13.66 12.28
C THR A 19 11.31 -14.56 13.26
N ALA A 20 11.01 -14.54 14.54
CA ALA A 20 11.66 -15.38 15.53
C ALA A 20 11.48 -16.88 15.26
N SER A 21 10.35 -17.27 14.67
CA SER A 21 10.11 -18.65 14.22
C SER A 21 10.68 -18.96 12.84
N PHE A 22 10.62 -18.01 11.90
CA PHE A 22 10.94 -18.27 10.49
C PHE A 22 12.42 -18.05 10.13
N LEU A 23 13.05 -17.03 10.67
CA LEU A 23 14.45 -16.70 10.34
C LEU A 23 15.44 -17.86 10.61
N PRO A 24 15.33 -18.62 11.72
CA PRO A 24 16.16 -19.80 11.92
C PRO A 24 16.03 -20.85 10.81
N ILE A 25 14.83 -21.06 10.28
CA ILE A 25 14.57 -21.97 9.15
C ILE A 25 15.23 -21.42 7.88
N ILE A 26 15.03 -20.13 7.60
CA ILE A 26 15.65 -19.47 6.44
C ILE A 26 17.17 -19.67 6.47
N GLN A 27 17.81 -19.31 7.59
CA GLN A 27 19.27 -19.38 7.73
C GLN A 27 19.81 -20.81 7.61
N ALA A 28 19.10 -21.80 8.16
CA ALA A 28 19.49 -23.19 8.05
C ALA A 28 19.43 -23.70 6.61
N TYR A 29 18.39 -23.34 5.86
CA TYR A 29 18.18 -23.80 4.48
C TYR A 29 19.11 -23.06 3.49
N THR A 30 19.21 -21.74 3.59
CA THR A 30 20.06 -20.93 2.72
C THR A 30 21.55 -21.18 2.97
N GLY A 31 21.94 -21.51 4.21
CA GLY A 31 23.29 -21.87 4.57
C GLY A 31 23.83 -23.08 3.80
N GLN A 32 22.95 -24.04 3.41
CA GLN A 32 23.32 -25.19 2.59
C GLN A 32 23.74 -24.80 1.15
N ALA A 33 23.36 -23.60 0.72
CA ALA A 33 23.78 -23.02 -0.56
C ALA A 33 24.92 -21.98 -0.40
N GLY A 34 25.46 -21.83 0.82
CA GLY A 34 26.50 -20.82 1.12
C GLY A 34 25.98 -19.39 1.10
N ILE A 35 24.67 -19.18 1.34
CA ILE A 35 24.04 -17.87 1.34
C ILE A 35 23.88 -17.39 2.78
N GLU A 36 24.45 -16.24 3.10
CA GLU A 36 24.29 -15.57 4.37
C GLU A 36 23.02 -14.72 4.40
N VAL A 37 22.27 -14.79 5.51
CA VAL A 37 21.08 -13.96 5.75
C VAL A 37 21.30 -13.17 7.02
N GLU A 38 21.45 -11.85 6.83
CA GLU A 38 21.66 -10.87 7.91
C GLU A 38 20.36 -10.14 8.25
N THR A 39 20.32 -9.50 9.42
CA THR A 39 19.19 -8.67 9.83
C THR A 39 19.58 -7.20 9.95
N ARG A 40 18.63 -6.32 9.67
CA ARG A 40 18.72 -4.87 9.94
C ARG A 40 17.39 -4.40 10.54
N ASP A 41 17.50 -3.66 11.63
CA ASP A 41 16.35 -3.22 12.43
C ASP A 41 15.70 -1.96 11.86
N ILE A 42 14.48 -2.10 11.33
CA ILE A 42 13.64 -1.00 10.85
C ILE A 42 12.45 -0.73 11.79
N SER A 43 12.39 -1.38 12.95
CA SER A 43 11.32 -1.20 13.94
C SER A 43 11.22 0.25 14.43
N LEU A 44 10.06 0.63 14.93
CA LEU A 44 9.86 1.95 15.52
C LEU A 44 10.81 2.18 16.71
N ALA A 45 10.95 1.17 17.59
CA ALA A 45 11.86 1.24 18.73
C ALA A 45 13.32 1.38 18.29
N GLY A 46 13.79 0.60 17.32
CA GLY A 46 15.13 0.69 16.76
C GLY A 46 15.43 2.08 16.20
N ARG A 47 14.50 2.64 15.42
CA ARG A 47 14.63 4.00 14.85
C ARG A 47 14.65 5.09 15.93
N ILE A 48 13.86 4.96 17.00
CA ILE A 48 13.90 5.88 18.15
C ILE A 48 15.26 5.82 18.83
N LEU A 49 15.76 4.64 19.17
CA LEU A 49 17.04 4.48 19.85
C LEU A 49 18.21 5.00 19.00
N ALA A 50 18.22 4.72 17.71
CA ALA A 50 19.22 5.22 16.76
C ALA A 50 19.24 6.77 16.65
N ALA A 51 18.11 7.43 16.91
CA ALA A 51 18.03 8.89 16.86
C ALA A 51 18.68 9.60 18.07
N PHE A 52 18.89 8.89 19.20
CA PHE A 52 19.40 9.47 20.45
C PHE A 52 20.62 8.72 21.05
N PRO A 53 21.63 8.34 20.26
CA PRO A 53 22.76 7.54 20.76
C PRO A 53 23.52 8.21 21.90
N GLN A 54 23.53 9.56 21.93
CA GLN A 54 24.22 10.32 22.98
C GLN A 54 23.52 10.29 24.35
N LYS A 55 22.29 9.79 24.41
CA LYS A 55 21.52 9.62 25.65
C LYS A 55 21.59 8.18 26.19
N LEU A 56 22.20 7.25 25.44
CA LEU A 56 22.23 5.83 25.75
C LEU A 56 23.61 5.38 26.25
N SER A 57 23.64 4.40 27.14
CA SER A 57 24.90 3.75 27.52
C SER A 57 25.52 3.04 26.30
N PRO A 58 26.82 2.78 26.28
CA PRO A 58 27.47 2.10 25.16
C PRO A 58 26.81 0.76 24.80
N GLU A 59 26.27 0.03 25.79
CA GLU A 59 25.62 -1.26 25.61
C GLU A 59 24.19 -1.14 25.04
N GLN A 60 23.58 0.03 25.20
CA GLN A 60 22.23 0.34 24.72
C GLN A 60 22.23 1.00 23.33
N GLN A 61 23.38 1.47 22.86
CA GLN A 61 23.48 2.12 21.56
C GLN A 61 23.26 1.12 20.44
N VAL A 62 22.41 1.52 19.48
CA VAL A 62 22.13 0.77 18.24
C VAL A 62 22.59 1.61 17.05
N GLY A 63 23.01 0.94 15.98
CA GLY A 63 23.32 1.58 14.70
C GLY A 63 22.05 2.11 14.01
N ASP A 64 22.19 3.12 13.15
CA ASP A 64 21.11 3.57 12.31
C ASP A 64 20.96 2.65 11.08
N SER A 65 20.26 1.55 11.27
CA SER A 65 20.03 0.55 10.23
C SER A 65 19.27 1.13 9.03
N LEU A 66 18.43 2.15 9.23
CA LEU A 66 17.69 2.75 8.11
C LEU A 66 18.63 3.57 7.20
N VAL A 67 19.58 4.29 7.77
CA VAL A 67 20.62 4.99 7.00
C VAL A 67 21.52 4.00 6.27
N GLU A 68 21.91 2.90 6.92
CA GLU A 68 22.72 1.83 6.29
C GLU A 68 21.96 1.20 5.11
N LEU A 69 20.70 0.83 5.31
CA LEU A 69 19.84 0.27 4.25
C LEU A 69 19.60 1.25 3.10
N GLY A 70 19.45 2.54 3.41
CA GLY A 70 19.34 3.59 2.39
C GLY A 70 20.59 3.68 1.53
N GLY A 71 21.77 3.58 2.14
CA GLY A 71 23.04 3.47 1.39
C GLY A 71 23.12 2.21 0.54
N LEU A 72 22.75 1.05 1.11
CA LEU A 72 22.72 -0.22 0.40
C LEU A 72 21.75 -0.20 -0.80
N ALA A 73 20.57 0.40 -0.65
CA ALA A 73 19.58 0.48 -1.73
C ALA A 73 20.08 1.23 -2.99
N THR A 74 21.17 1.99 -2.88
CA THR A 74 21.83 2.66 -3.99
C THR A 74 22.99 1.86 -4.62
N LEU A 75 23.16 0.60 -4.20
CA LEU A 75 24.22 -0.28 -4.66
C LEU A 75 23.66 -1.49 -5.42
N PRO A 76 24.38 -2.03 -6.40
CA PRO A 76 23.93 -3.20 -7.17
C PRO A 76 23.88 -4.49 -6.35
N GLU A 77 24.58 -4.55 -5.22
CA GLU A 77 24.62 -5.70 -4.30
C GLU A 77 23.37 -5.81 -3.43
N ALA A 78 22.53 -4.79 -3.38
CA ALA A 78 21.34 -4.78 -2.52
C ALA A 78 20.43 -5.98 -2.80
N ASN A 79 20.09 -6.70 -1.75
CA ASN A 79 19.09 -7.76 -1.75
C ASN A 79 18.37 -7.72 -0.41
N ILE A 80 17.27 -6.98 -0.36
CA ILE A 80 16.58 -6.60 0.86
C ILE A 80 15.16 -7.14 0.86
N ILE A 81 14.83 -7.99 1.83
CA ILE A 81 13.47 -8.42 2.13
C ILE A 81 12.92 -7.47 3.19
N LYS A 82 11.99 -6.61 2.79
CA LYS A 82 11.40 -5.61 3.67
C LYS A 82 10.05 -6.09 4.19
N LEU A 83 9.96 -6.29 5.50
CA LEU A 83 8.73 -6.62 6.18
C LEU A 83 7.89 -5.36 6.49
N PRO A 84 6.57 -5.51 6.78
CA PRO A 84 5.74 -4.42 7.24
C PRO A 84 6.30 -3.80 8.53
N ASN A 85 6.24 -2.48 8.64
CA ASN A 85 6.68 -1.74 9.82
C ASN A 85 5.64 -0.69 10.22
N ILE A 86 5.70 -0.22 11.47
CA ILE A 86 4.81 0.83 11.97
C ILE A 86 5.11 2.16 11.25
N SER A 87 4.06 2.72 10.62
CA SER A 87 4.03 4.12 10.18
C SER A 87 3.48 4.96 11.33
N ALA A 88 4.36 5.45 12.20
CA ALA A 88 4.02 5.94 13.52
C ALA A 88 3.17 7.21 13.51
N SER A 89 1.97 7.15 14.10
CA SER A 89 1.23 8.33 14.57
C SER A 89 1.89 8.91 15.83
N ILE A 90 1.53 10.14 16.19
CA ILE A 90 2.05 10.77 17.44
C ILE A 90 1.71 9.92 18.68
N PRO A 91 0.47 9.42 18.87
CA PRO A 91 0.17 8.51 19.97
C PRO A 91 1.03 7.25 20.01
N GLN A 92 1.26 6.61 18.85
CA GLN A 92 2.13 5.43 18.76
C GLN A 92 3.58 5.77 19.09
N LEU A 93 4.09 6.90 18.59
CA LEU A 93 5.43 7.36 18.90
C LEU A 93 5.60 7.61 20.41
N LYS A 94 4.65 8.31 21.05
CA LYS A 94 4.65 8.53 22.52
C LYS A 94 4.55 7.21 23.30
N GLY A 95 3.74 6.27 22.83
CA GLY A 95 3.64 4.94 23.44
C GLY A 95 4.98 4.19 23.42
N ALA A 96 5.67 4.21 22.28
CA ALA A 96 6.98 3.58 22.12
C ALA A 96 8.05 4.26 23.01
N ILE A 97 8.06 5.60 23.08
CA ILE A 97 8.95 6.35 23.97
C ILE A 97 8.72 5.93 25.42
N THR A 98 7.46 5.92 25.88
CA THR A 98 7.11 5.54 27.25
C THR A 98 7.54 4.10 27.58
N GLU A 99 7.33 3.14 26.67
CA GLU A 99 7.76 1.76 26.86
C GLU A 99 9.28 1.65 26.97
N LEU A 100 10.03 2.30 26.07
CA LEU A 100 11.50 2.32 26.11
C LEU A 100 12.05 2.95 27.40
N GLN A 101 11.45 4.04 27.88
CA GLN A 101 11.83 4.64 29.16
C GLN A 101 11.57 3.69 30.34
N GLN A 102 10.44 2.97 30.33
CA GLN A 102 10.15 1.94 31.35
C GLN A 102 11.14 0.77 31.30
N GLN A 103 11.68 0.46 30.13
CA GLN A 103 12.74 -0.53 29.94
C GLN A 103 14.14 0.00 30.30
N GLY A 104 14.27 1.26 30.74
CA GLY A 104 15.49 1.86 31.24
C GLY A 104 16.34 2.58 30.19
N TYR A 105 15.77 2.94 29.04
CA TYR A 105 16.43 3.80 28.04
C TYR A 105 16.21 5.27 28.38
N ASP A 106 17.31 6.04 28.52
CA ASP A 106 17.27 7.47 28.83
C ASP A 106 17.06 8.31 27.57
N ILE A 107 15.86 8.19 26.95
CA ILE A 107 15.47 8.98 25.78
C ILE A 107 14.49 10.09 26.17
N PRO A 108 14.51 11.24 25.47
CA PRO A 108 13.66 12.37 25.82
C PRO A 108 12.20 12.12 25.48
N ASP A 109 11.30 12.79 26.21
CA ASP A 109 9.88 12.84 25.85
C ASP A 109 9.67 13.52 24.49
N PHE A 110 8.53 13.22 23.83
CA PHE A 110 8.12 13.92 22.63
C PHE A 110 7.60 15.33 22.99
N PRO A 111 8.25 16.42 22.57
CA PRO A 111 7.78 17.77 22.88
C PRO A 111 6.63 18.17 21.95
N ASP A 112 5.43 18.34 22.52
CA ASP A 112 4.26 18.79 21.74
C ASP A 112 4.43 20.24 21.28
N GLU A 113 4.89 21.12 22.17
CA GLU A 113 5.12 22.54 21.91
C GLU A 113 6.57 22.91 22.28
N PRO A 114 7.54 22.67 21.38
CA PRO A 114 8.95 22.87 21.68
C PRO A 114 9.28 24.36 21.89
N SER A 115 9.73 24.72 23.09
CA SER A 115 10.03 26.08 23.51
C SER A 115 11.53 26.42 23.46
N SER A 116 12.39 25.44 23.74
CA SER A 116 13.85 25.60 23.77
C SER A 116 14.49 25.09 22.46
N LEU A 117 15.77 25.44 22.25
CA LEU A 117 16.55 24.90 21.12
C LEU A 117 16.75 23.37 21.23
N GLU A 118 16.92 22.87 22.46
CA GLU A 118 17.05 21.43 22.71
C GLU A 118 15.74 20.70 22.37
N GLU A 119 14.59 21.19 22.83
CA GLU A 119 13.29 20.63 22.51
C GLU A 119 12.98 20.68 21.01
N LYS A 120 13.40 21.73 20.30
CA LYS A 120 13.27 21.82 18.85
C LYS A 120 14.13 20.79 18.11
N ASP A 121 15.36 20.51 18.59
CA ASP A 121 16.20 19.44 18.05
C ASP A 121 15.57 18.06 18.31
N VAL A 122 15.11 17.80 19.53
CA VAL A 122 14.40 16.57 19.89
C VAL A 122 13.17 16.38 19.00
N ARG A 123 12.35 17.43 18.84
CA ARG A 123 11.17 17.40 17.98
C ARG A 123 11.55 17.09 16.52
N ALA A 124 12.57 17.72 15.98
CA ALA A 124 13.02 17.50 14.61
C ALA A 124 13.52 16.06 14.39
N ARG A 125 14.12 15.41 15.40
CA ARG A 125 14.52 14.01 15.33
C ARG A 125 13.31 13.09 15.32
N TYR A 126 12.32 13.30 16.19
CA TYR A 126 11.09 12.52 16.20
C TYR A 126 10.23 12.74 14.94
N ASP A 127 10.20 13.94 14.39
CA ASP A 127 9.46 14.23 13.15
C ASP A 127 10.03 13.47 11.94
N ARG A 128 11.31 13.09 11.94
CA ARG A 128 11.90 12.20 10.92
C ARG A 128 11.48 10.73 11.08
N ILE A 129 11.09 10.32 12.28
CA ILE A 129 10.66 8.93 12.59
C ILE A 129 9.15 8.76 12.37
N LYS A 130 8.39 9.85 12.58
CA LYS A 130 6.94 9.90 12.46
C LYS A 130 6.47 9.59 11.03
N GLY A 131 5.34 8.91 10.91
CA GLY A 131 4.73 8.60 9.63
C GLY A 131 5.48 7.53 8.85
N SER A 132 5.39 7.58 7.53
CA SER A 132 6.04 6.63 6.63
C SER A 132 7.51 7.00 6.42
N ALA A 133 8.37 6.67 7.36
CA ALA A 133 9.79 7.02 7.33
C ALA A 133 10.66 6.01 6.56
N VAL A 134 10.27 4.73 6.51
CA VAL A 134 11.08 3.64 5.94
C VAL A 134 10.94 3.56 4.41
N ASN A 135 9.71 3.55 3.90
CA ASN A 135 9.45 3.38 2.48
C ASN A 135 10.15 4.40 1.57
N PRO A 136 10.16 5.72 1.87
CA PRO A 136 10.85 6.69 1.03
C PRO A 136 12.35 6.45 0.92
N VAL A 137 12.97 5.87 1.94
CA VAL A 137 14.42 5.56 1.96
C VAL A 137 14.75 4.35 1.12
N LEU A 138 13.91 3.30 1.17
CA LEU A 138 14.21 2.01 0.54
C LEU A 138 13.68 1.92 -0.91
N ARG A 139 12.64 2.68 -1.28
CA ARG A 139 12.01 2.60 -2.60
C ARG A 139 12.78 3.37 -3.68
N GLU A 140 14.05 3.03 -3.86
CA GLU A 140 14.93 3.54 -4.92
C GLU A 140 14.78 2.74 -6.22
N GLY A 141 13.54 2.35 -6.56
CA GLY A 141 13.22 1.60 -7.78
C GLY A 141 11.73 1.68 -8.12
N ASN A 142 11.42 1.25 -9.33
CA ASN A 142 10.05 1.11 -9.81
C ASN A 142 9.47 -0.24 -9.40
N SER A 143 8.15 -0.37 -9.39
CA SER A 143 7.50 -1.57 -8.86
C SER A 143 7.21 -2.59 -9.96
N ASP A 144 7.40 -3.87 -9.65
CA ASP A 144 6.94 -5.03 -10.41
C ASP A 144 6.03 -5.86 -9.49
N ARG A 145 4.73 -5.74 -9.68
CA ARG A 145 3.72 -6.47 -8.90
C ARG A 145 3.01 -7.49 -9.76
N ARG A 146 2.90 -8.73 -9.25
CA ARG A 146 2.27 -9.84 -9.95
C ARG A 146 1.73 -10.89 -8.98
N ALA A 147 0.73 -11.64 -9.41
CA ALA A 147 0.32 -12.84 -8.69
C ALA A 147 1.41 -13.90 -8.85
N PRO A 148 1.93 -14.49 -7.75
CA PRO A 148 2.80 -15.66 -7.84
C PRO A 148 2.08 -16.82 -8.54
N LEU A 149 2.84 -17.65 -9.26
CA LEU A 149 2.27 -18.78 -9.99
C LEU A 149 1.50 -19.75 -9.08
N ALA A 150 2.02 -20.00 -7.88
CA ALA A 150 1.37 -20.82 -6.86
C ALA A 150 -0.02 -20.28 -6.47
N VAL A 151 -0.14 -18.96 -6.26
CA VAL A 151 -1.43 -18.30 -5.94
C VAL A 151 -2.39 -18.37 -7.12
N LYS A 152 -1.91 -18.12 -8.34
CA LYS A 152 -2.74 -18.20 -9.55
C LYS A 152 -3.26 -19.61 -9.79
N ASN A 153 -2.42 -20.62 -9.64
CA ASN A 153 -2.80 -22.02 -9.80
C ASN A 153 -3.81 -22.45 -8.74
N TYR A 154 -3.60 -22.01 -7.48
CA TYR A 154 -4.57 -22.25 -6.42
C TYR A 154 -5.93 -21.62 -6.74
N ALA A 155 -5.95 -20.35 -7.15
CA ALA A 155 -7.19 -19.65 -7.50
C ALA A 155 -7.93 -20.29 -8.69
N ARG A 156 -7.21 -20.90 -9.66
CA ARG A 156 -7.80 -21.65 -10.76
C ARG A 156 -8.48 -22.94 -10.30
N LYS A 157 -7.91 -23.64 -9.33
CA LYS A 157 -8.45 -24.88 -8.77
C LYS A 157 -9.56 -24.62 -7.73
N HIS A 158 -9.44 -23.52 -6.98
CA HIS A 158 -10.35 -23.13 -5.92
C HIS A 158 -10.89 -21.71 -6.18
N PRO A 159 -11.68 -21.51 -7.27
CA PRO A 159 -12.08 -20.18 -7.67
C PRO A 159 -13.02 -19.53 -6.64
N HIS A 160 -12.68 -18.32 -6.23
CA HIS A 160 -13.61 -17.49 -5.48
C HIS A 160 -14.74 -17.01 -6.39
N ARG A 161 -15.85 -16.60 -5.81
CA ARG A 161 -17.01 -16.15 -6.56
C ARG A 161 -16.96 -14.63 -6.79
N ASN A 162 -17.03 -14.23 -8.06
CA ASN A 162 -17.45 -12.91 -8.49
C ASN A 162 -18.96 -12.96 -8.77
N LYS A 163 -19.78 -12.13 -8.12
CA LYS A 163 -21.23 -12.18 -8.28
C LYS A 163 -21.66 -11.56 -9.62
N PRO A 164 -22.67 -12.12 -10.31
CA PRO A 164 -23.24 -11.48 -11.49
C PRO A 164 -24.02 -10.23 -11.10
N PHE A 165 -24.05 -9.26 -12.01
CA PHE A 165 -24.96 -8.12 -11.91
C PHE A 165 -26.40 -8.57 -12.18
N ALA A 166 -27.35 -7.94 -11.49
CA ALA A 166 -28.76 -8.15 -11.79
C ALA A 166 -29.11 -7.54 -13.14
N GLU A 167 -30.07 -8.14 -13.83
CA GLU A 167 -30.63 -7.54 -15.04
C GLU A 167 -31.24 -6.17 -14.72
N GLY A 168 -30.86 -5.15 -15.50
CA GLY A 168 -31.29 -3.77 -15.26
C GLY A 168 -30.62 -3.08 -14.06
N SER A 169 -29.47 -3.57 -13.58
CA SER A 169 -28.69 -2.88 -12.56
C SER A 169 -28.44 -1.42 -12.94
N LYS A 170 -28.63 -0.52 -11.99
CA LYS A 170 -28.42 0.92 -12.14
C LYS A 170 -27.05 1.37 -11.63
N THR A 171 -26.23 0.44 -11.17
CA THR A 171 -24.88 0.73 -10.64
C THR A 171 -24.00 1.34 -11.71
N ARG A 172 -23.39 2.47 -11.38
CA ARG A 172 -22.49 3.21 -12.25
C ARG A 172 -21.58 4.13 -11.46
N VAL A 173 -20.53 4.62 -12.13
CA VAL A 173 -19.67 5.68 -11.62
C VAL A 173 -20.28 7.04 -11.99
N ALA A 174 -20.18 7.99 -11.05
CA ALA A 174 -20.40 9.41 -11.31
C ALA A 174 -19.08 10.14 -11.09
N THR A 175 -18.70 10.99 -12.06
CA THR A 175 -17.46 11.76 -12.02
C THR A 175 -17.66 13.13 -12.66
N MET A 176 -16.88 14.12 -12.27
CA MET A 176 -16.90 15.44 -12.91
C MET A 176 -16.43 15.32 -14.37
N GLY A 177 -16.92 16.20 -15.23
CA GLY A 177 -16.54 16.20 -16.65
C GLY A 177 -15.64 17.37 -17.02
N HIS A 178 -15.48 18.35 -16.12
CA HIS A 178 -14.68 19.57 -16.28
C HIS A 178 -14.33 20.16 -14.92
N ASP A 179 -13.40 21.10 -14.88
CA ASP A 179 -12.97 21.85 -13.69
C ASP A 179 -12.52 20.98 -12.51
N ASP A 180 -12.07 19.77 -12.84
CA ASP A 180 -11.42 18.82 -11.95
C ASP A 180 -9.90 18.78 -12.18
N PHE A 181 -9.19 17.97 -11.42
CA PHE A 181 -7.73 17.88 -11.53
C PHE A 181 -7.27 17.44 -12.91
N LYS A 182 -7.98 16.56 -13.60
CA LYS A 182 -7.62 16.10 -14.94
C LYS A 182 -7.73 17.23 -15.96
N SER A 183 -8.85 17.92 -15.95
CA SER A 183 -9.18 18.92 -16.99
C SER A 183 -8.40 20.23 -16.85
N ASN A 184 -8.02 20.61 -15.63
CA ASN A 184 -7.25 21.83 -15.34
C ASN A 184 -5.73 21.64 -15.32
N GLU A 185 -5.24 20.42 -15.58
CA GLU A 185 -3.82 20.10 -15.46
C GLU A 185 -2.99 20.80 -16.55
N ARG A 186 -1.89 21.41 -16.11
CA ARG A 186 -0.86 21.99 -16.96
C ARG A 186 0.51 21.47 -16.56
N SER A 187 1.37 21.21 -17.53
CA SER A 187 2.69 20.65 -17.32
C SER A 187 3.77 21.54 -17.89
N TRP A 188 4.89 21.59 -17.20
CA TRP A 188 6.13 22.22 -17.64
C TRP A 188 7.30 21.26 -17.46
N VAL A 189 8.30 21.31 -18.35
CA VAL A 189 9.48 20.46 -18.27
C VAL A 189 10.71 21.33 -18.08
N ALA A 190 11.48 21.07 -17.02
CA ALA A 190 12.69 21.82 -16.70
C ALA A 190 13.77 21.63 -17.78
N ALA A 191 14.29 22.72 -18.33
CA ALA A 191 15.40 22.68 -19.29
C ALA A 191 16.75 22.53 -18.57
N HIS A 192 16.89 23.02 -17.36
CA HIS A 192 18.08 23.03 -16.52
C HIS A 192 17.70 22.94 -15.05
N ASP A 193 18.68 22.83 -14.16
CA ASP A 193 18.45 22.97 -12.71
C ASP A 193 17.82 24.33 -12.41
N ASP A 194 16.80 24.33 -11.55
CA ASP A 194 16.09 25.54 -11.15
C ASP A 194 15.54 25.42 -9.73
N VAL A 195 15.01 26.54 -9.20
CA VAL A 195 14.36 26.60 -7.89
C VAL A 195 13.03 27.31 -8.06
N LEU A 196 11.96 26.53 -8.01
CA LEU A 196 10.62 27.03 -8.25
C LEU A 196 9.96 27.56 -6.97
N SER A 197 8.97 28.44 -7.16
CA SER A 197 8.06 28.91 -6.12
C SER A 197 6.61 28.91 -6.60
N PHE A 198 5.67 28.74 -5.68
CA PHE A 198 4.23 28.83 -5.94
C PHE A 198 3.66 30.05 -5.24
N ARG A 199 3.02 30.91 -6.01
CA ARG A 199 2.49 32.20 -5.53
C ARG A 199 1.01 32.32 -5.83
N HIS A 200 0.20 32.63 -4.82
CA HIS A 200 -1.17 33.05 -4.98
C HIS A 200 -1.25 34.59 -4.89
N THR A 201 -1.91 35.21 -5.83
CA THR A 201 -2.23 36.64 -5.81
C THR A 201 -3.74 36.78 -5.84
N ALA A 202 -4.31 37.25 -4.74
CA ALA A 202 -5.73 37.48 -4.61
C ALA A 202 -6.20 38.69 -5.43
N GLU A 203 -7.49 38.80 -5.72
CA GLU A 203 -8.06 39.91 -6.50
C GLU A 203 -7.85 41.29 -5.88
N ASP A 204 -7.70 41.36 -4.56
CA ASP A 204 -7.37 42.60 -3.81
C ASP A 204 -5.88 42.96 -3.88
N GLY A 205 -5.06 42.17 -4.55
CA GLY A 205 -3.61 42.33 -4.68
C GLY A 205 -2.79 41.71 -3.53
N THR A 206 -3.40 41.06 -2.56
CA THR A 206 -2.68 40.32 -1.52
C THR A 206 -1.91 39.16 -2.11
N VAL A 207 -0.62 39.08 -1.80
CA VAL A 207 0.30 38.03 -2.30
C VAL A 207 0.60 37.05 -1.17
N THR A 208 0.38 35.77 -1.41
CA THR A 208 0.74 34.67 -0.50
C THR A 208 1.66 33.69 -1.21
N MET A 209 2.84 33.45 -0.63
CA MET A 209 3.73 32.39 -1.09
C MET A 209 3.25 31.06 -0.54
N LEU A 210 2.74 30.19 -1.41
CA LEU A 210 2.27 28.85 -1.04
C LEU A 210 3.45 27.89 -0.84
N LYS A 211 4.50 28.05 -1.64
CA LYS A 211 5.72 27.26 -1.58
C LYS A 211 6.90 28.06 -2.09
N GLU A 212 8.05 27.90 -1.43
CA GLU A 212 9.33 28.45 -1.89
C GLU A 212 10.41 27.36 -1.87
N GLY A 213 11.44 27.53 -2.70
CA GLY A 213 12.63 26.70 -2.66
C GLY A 213 12.47 25.29 -3.22
N LEU A 214 11.52 25.06 -4.12
CA LEU A 214 11.32 23.77 -4.76
C LEU A 214 12.40 23.54 -5.83
N LYS A 215 13.40 22.71 -5.51
CA LYS A 215 14.47 22.35 -6.44
C LYS A 215 13.96 21.41 -7.52
N VAL A 216 14.31 21.67 -8.77
CA VAL A 216 14.02 20.81 -9.92
C VAL A 216 15.29 20.51 -10.69
N LEU A 217 15.34 19.33 -11.30
CA LEU A 217 16.45 18.84 -12.12
C LEU A 217 16.13 18.97 -13.61
N PRO A 218 17.14 18.97 -14.51
CA PRO A 218 16.90 18.98 -15.95
C PRO A 218 15.99 17.82 -16.36
N ARG A 219 15.05 18.11 -17.25
CA ARG A 219 14.04 17.17 -17.77
C ARG A 219 13.03 16.66 -16.75
N GLU A 220 12.99 17.23 -15.56
CA GLU A 220 11.94 16.97 -14.59
C GLU A 220 10.61 17.56 -15.06
N ILE A 221 9.52 16.85 -14.88
CA ILE A 221 8.16 17.32 -15.19
C ILE A 221 7.60 17.94 -13.93
N ILE A 222 7.05 19.13 -14.06
CA ILE A 222 6.25 19.79 -13.03
C ILE A 222 4.84 19.90 -13.56
N ASP A 223 3.91 19.32 -12.85
CA ASP A 223 2.49 19.43 -13.13
C ASP A 223 1.83 20.28 -12.06
N ALA A 224 0.89 21.12 -12.48
CA ALA A 224 0.05 21.88 -11.59
C ALA A 224 -1.39 21.83 -12.06
N THR A 225 -2.31 21.74 -11.11
CA THR A 225 -3.74 21.63 -11.40
C THR A 225 -4.57 22.11 -10.23
N PHE A 226 -5.88 22.27 -10.44
CA PHE A 226 -6.84 22.53 -9.38
C PHE A 226 -8.17 21.84 -9.65
N LEU A 227 -8.92 21.61 -8.58
CA LEU A 227 -10.31 21.17 -8.61
C LEU A 227 -11.14 22.32 -8.08
N SER A 228 -12.11 22.77 -8.89
CA SER A 228 -13.00 23.87 -8.53
C SER A 228 -13.98 23.44 -7.45
N SER A 229 -13.97 24.12 -6.32
CA SER A 229 -14.90 23.87 -5.20
C SER A 229 -16.34 24.14 -5.60
N THR A 230 -16.58 25.19 -6.39
CA THR A 230 -17.93 25.55 -6.88
C THR A 230 -18.50 24.47 -7.79
N GLU A 231 -17.70 23.97 -8.74
CA GLU A 231 -18.14 22.92 -9.66
C GLU A 231 -18.26 21.57 -8.95
N LEU A 232 -17.40 21.32 -7.95
CA LEU A 232 -17.52 20.14 -7.08
C LEU A 232 -18.85 20.16 -6.33
N ASP A 233 -19.21 21.27 -5.69
CA ASP A 233 -20.45 21.38 -4.92
C ASP A 233 -21.68 21.22 -5.84
N ALA A 234 -21.66 21.80 -7.04
CA ALA A 234 -22.72 21.63 -8.04
C ALA A 234 -22.84 20.15 -8.49
N PHE A 235 -21.74 19.50 -8.77
CA PHE A 235 -21.67 18.08 -9.13
C PHE A 235 -22.22 17.19 -8.00
N LEU A 236 -21.84 17.47 -6.76
CA LEU A 236 -22.30 16.69 -5.60
C LEU A 236 -23.81 16.84 -5.38
N ASP A 237 -24.34 18.05 -5.51
CA ASP A 237 -25.79 18.31 -5.41
C ASP A 237 -26.57 17.54 -6.49
N GLU A 238 -26.07 17.50 -7.72
CA GLU A 238 -26.70 16.74 -8.82
C GLU A 238 -26.63 15.23 -8.56
N THR A 239 -25.51 14.70 -8.09
CA THR A 239 -25.35 13.26 -7.81
C THR A 239 -26.23 12.79 -6.66
N LEU A 240 -26.40 13.61 -5.61
CA LEU A 240 -27.32 13.33 -4.50
C LEU A 240 -28.76 13.24 -4.96
N LYS A 241 -29.19 14.19 -5.79
CA LYS A 241 -30.53 14.18 -6.42
C LYS A 241 -30.75 12.96 -7.30
N THR A 242 -29.74 12.61 -8.09
CA THR A 242 -29.75 11.45 -8.98
C THR A 242 -29.89 10.15 -8.21
N ALA A 243 -29.07 9.94 -7.16
CA ALA A 243 -29.13 8.74 -6.32
C ALA A 243 -30.50 8.58 -5.66
N LYS A 244 -31.07 9.69 -5.15
CA LYS A 244 -32.40 9.71 -4.54
C LYS A 244 -33.51 9.39 -5.55
N ALA A 245 -33.47 9.97 -6.76
CA ALA A 245 -34.44 9.73 -7.81
C ALA A 245 -34.41 8.30 -8.34
N ASP A 246 -33.23 7.74 -8.48
CA ASP A 246 -33.01 6.36 -8.93
C ASP A 246 -33.31 5.32 -7.84
N GLY A 247 -33.34 5.72 -6.57
CA GLY A 247 -33.53 4.83 -5.42
C GLY A 247 -32.36 3.89 -5.19
N ILE A 248 -31.14 4.35 -5.45
CA ILE A 248 -29.90 3.57 -5.28
C ILE A 248 -29.02 4.17 -4.18
N LEU A 249 -28.05 3.39 -3.68
CA LEU A 249 -27.14 3.85 -2.64
C LEU A 249 -26.21 4.93 -3.18
N TYR A 250 -25.97 5.95 -2.38
CA TYR A 250 -24.92 6.94 -2.60
C TYR A 250 -23.64 6.50 -1.89
N SER A 251 -22.53 6.43 -2.62
CA SER A 251 -21.25 6.00 -2.08
C SER A 251 -20.11 6.81 -2.69
N VAL A 252 -19.32 7.48 -1.85
CA VAL A 252 -18.14 8.21 -2.29
C VAL A 252 -16.90 7.32 -2.21
N HIS A 253 -16.01 7.45 -3.18
CA HIS A 253 -14.77 6.66 -3.26
C HIS A 253 -13.60 7.59 -3.60
N LEU A 254 -12.62 7.68 -2.69
CA LEU A 254 -11.49 8.60 -2.74
C LEU A 254 -10.17 7.87 -2.47
N LYS A 255 -9.06 8.57 -2.63
CA LYS A 255 -7.71 8.03 -2.34
C LYS A 255 -7.06 8.73 -1.12
N ALA A 256 -7.81 8.96 -0.06
CA ALA A 256 -7.37 9.72 1.11
C ALA A 256 -6.15 9.14 1.86
N THR A 257 -5.81 7.88 1.66
CA THR A 257 -4.59 7.26 2.23
C THR A 257 -3.30 7.69 1.54
N MET A 258 -3.34 8.01 0.25
CA MET A 258 -2.23 8.56 -0.52
C MET A 258 -2.35 10.09 -0.64
N MET A 259 -3.51 10.59 -1.06
CA MET A 259 -3.80 12.00 -1.27
C MET A 259 -4.30 12.66 0.02
N LYS A 260 -3.41 12.71 1.01
CA LYS A 260 -3.74 13.04 2.42
C LYS A 260 -4.17 14.48 2.67
N VAL A 261 -4.03 15.38 1.68
CA VAL A 261 -4.45 16.77 1.79
C VAL A 261 -5.67 17.03 0.91
N SER A 262 -5.63 16.71 -0.40
CA SER A 262 -6.73 17.00 -1.31
C SER A 262 -7.99 16.19 -0.99
N ASP A 263 -7.87 14.90 -0.71
CA ASP A 263 -9.04 14.03 -0.63
C ASP A 263 -9.86 14.18 0.65
N PRO A 264 -9.29 14.44 1.84
CA PRO A 264 -10.07 14.85 3.00
C PRO A 264 -10.86 16.15 2.79
N ILE A 265 -10.33 17.12 2.01
CA ILE A 265 -11.06 18.36 1.66
C ILE A 265 -12.23 18.02 0.75
N ILE A 266 -12.02 17.20 -0.30
CA ILE A 266 -13.11 16.72 -1.18
C ILE A 266 -14.16 15.96 -0.35
N PHE A 267 -13.74 15.10 0.56
CA PHE A 267 -14.64 14.38 1.46
C PHE A 267 -15.49 15.33 2.31
N GLY A 268 -14.88 16.40 2.82
CA GLY A 268 -15.59 17.45 3.55
C GLY A 268 -16.67 18.15 2.70
N HIS A 269 -16.41 18.37 1.41
CA HIS A 269 -17.44 18.86 0.48
C HIS A 269 -18.60 17.87 0.35
N VAL A 270 -18.34 16.56 0.23
CA VAL A 270 -19.38 15.53 0.19
C VAL A 270 -20.21 15.53 1.48
N VAL A 271 -19.57 15.62 2.64
CA VAL A 271 -20.27 15.67 3.94
C VAL A 271 -21.12 16.94 4.02
N ARG A 272 -20.61 18.11 3.64
CA ARG A 272 -21.37 19.36 3.63
C ARG A 272 -22.54 19.33 2.65
N ALA A 273 -22.34 18.76 1.45
CA ALA A 273 -23.40 18.63 0.45
C ALA A 273 -24.52 17.71 0.92
N PHE A 274 -24.21 16.59 1.54
CA PHE A 274 -25.22 15.68 2.09
C PHE A 274 -25.99 16.29 3.25
N PHE A 275 -25.34 17.05 4.11
CA PHE A 275 -25.89 17.65 5.33
C PHE A 275 -26.06 19.17 5.21
N THR A 276 -26.41 19.66 4.02
CA THR A 276 -26.47 21.10 3.72
C THR A 276 -27.29 21.91 4.74
N ASP A 277 -28.48 21.44 5.12
CA ASP A 277 -29.34 22.15 6.08
C ASP A 277 -28.74 22.16 7.50
N VAL A 278 -28.03 21.08 7.88
CA VAL A 278 -27.39 21.00 9.19
C VAL A 278 -26.23 21.98 9.26
N PHE A 279 -25.39 22.04 8.22
CA PHE A 279 -24.28 23.00 8.17
C PHE A 279 -24.75 24.44 8.02
N ALA A 280 -25.88 24.70 7.31
CA ALA A 280 -26.49 26.02 7.25
C ALA A 280 -26.98 26.51 8.63
N GLN A 281 -27.49 25.61 9.45
CA GLN A 281 -28.04 25.94 10.77
C GLN A 281 -26.96 25.96 11.88
N TYR A 282 -26.01 25.01 11.87
CA TYR A 282 -25.07 24.75 12.97
C TYR A 282 -23.60 24.89 12.58
N GLY A 283 -23.26 25.23 11.33
CA GLY A 283 -21.90 25.24 10.81
C GLY A 283 -20.95 26.14 11.59
N GLU A 284 -21.38 27.34 11.99
CA GLU A 284 -20.56 28.25 12.84
C GLU A 284 -20.27 27.62 14.21
N GLN A 285 -21.25 26.96 14.82
CA GLN A 285 -21.10 26.31 16.09
C GLN A 285 -20.17 25.11 16.03
N LEU A 286 -20.26 24.31 14.98
CA LEU A 286 -19.35 23.17 14.70
C LEU A 286 -17.92 23.68 14.49
N ALA A 287 -17.73 24.72 13.68
CA ALA A 287 -16.43 25.32 13.43
C ALA A 287 -15.80 25.90 14.72
N ALA A 288 -16.60 26.60 15.55
CA ALA A 288 -16.14 27.13 16.84
C ALA A 288 -15.71 26.04 17.82
N ALA A 289 -16.27 24.82 17.69
CA ALA A 289 -15.88 23.64 18.45
C ALA A 289 -14.72 22.85 17.82
N GLY A 290 -14.16 23.31 16.70
CA GLY A 290 -13.09 22.62 15.99
C GLY A 290 -13.53 21.33 15.27
N LEU A 291 -14.85 21.20 15.01
CA LEU A 291 -15.41 20.02 14.32
C LEU A 291 -15.49 20.28 12.83
N SER A 292 -14.70 19.55 12.05
CA SER A 292 -14.57 19.72 10.61
C SER A 292 -15.27 18.61 9.83
N ALA A 293 -15.96 18.98 8.76
CA ALA A 293 -16.49 18.02 7.80
C ALA A 293 -15.40 17.19 7.11
N ASN A 294 -14.18 17.72 6.99
CA ASN A 294 -13.04 17.06 6.38
C ASN A 294 -12.59 15.82 7.18
N ASP A 295 -12.91 15.76 8.48
CA ASP A 295 -12.62 14.63 9.36
C ASP A 295 -13.75 13.58 9.36
N GLY A 296 -14.86 13.88 8.69
CA GLY A 296 -16.00 13.02 8.55
C GLY A 296 -17.07 13.12 9.66
N LEU A 297 -18.23 12.56 9.38
CA LEU A 297 -19.38 12.55 10.30
C LEU A 297 -19.05 11.91 11.64
N GLY A 298 -18.25 10.84 11.65
CA GLY A 298 -17.88 10.13 12.89
C GLY A 298 -17.14 11.01 13.89
N SER A 299 -16.20 11.83 13.41
CA SER A 299 -15.47 12.81 14.22
C SER A 299 -16.41 13.90 14.76
N ILE A 300 -17.32 14.41 13.91
CA ILE A 300 -18.32 15.41 14.31
C ILE A 300 -19.19 14.82 15.43
N LEU A 301 -19.83 13.67 15.22
CA LEU A 301 -20.72 13.07 16.20
C LEU A 301 -20.02 12.80 17.55
N THR A 302 -18.78 12.35 17.50
CA THR A 302 -17.99 12.13 18.72
C THR A 302 -17.71 13.45 19.45
N GLY A 303 -17.38 14.51 18.72
CA GLY A 303 -17.09 15.83 19.27
C GLY A 303 -18.30 16.55 19.86
N LEU A 304 -19.50 16.24 19.36
CA LEU A 304 -20.77 16.86 19.84
C LEU A 304 -21.02 16.64 21.36
N ALA A 305 -20.44 15.62 21.96
CA ALA A 305 -20.52 15.41 23.41
C ALA A 305 -20.00 16.61 24.23
N ASN A 306 -19.15 17.45 23.65
CA ASN A 306 -18.57 18.64 24.27
C ASN A 306 -19.17 19.95 23.75
N VAL A 307 -20.24 19.87 22.95
CA VAL A 307 -20.88 21.05 22.33
C VAL A 307 -22.24 21.32 23.01
N ALA A 308 -22.53 22.57 23.34
CA ALA A 308 -23.83 22.94 23.89
C ALA A 308 -24.94 22.66 22.83
N GLY A 309 -25.98 21.91 23.22
CA GLY A 309 -27.01 21.47 22.27
C GLY A 309 -26.55 20.35 21.33
N GLY A 310 -25.47 19.64 21.63
CA GLY A 310 -24.92 18.58 20.79
C GLY A 310 -25.92 17.47 20.42
N ASP A 311 -26.80 17.09 21.36
CA ASP A 311 -27.88 16.11 21.08
C ASP A 311 -28.88 16.59 20.02
N GLU A 312 -29.21 17.89 20.01
CA GLU A 312 -30.08 18.49 18.97
C GLU A 312 -29.41 18.47 17.61
N ILE A 313 -28.10 18.78 17.57
CA ILE A 313 -27.31 18.73 16.34
C ILE A 313 -27.19 17.28 15.84
N ALA A 314 -26.94 16.32 16.73
CA ALA A 314 -26.90 14.90 16.38
C ALA A 314 -28.24 14.44 15.78
N ALA A 315 -29.36 14.82 16.39
CA ALA A 315 -30.70 14.52 15.87
C ALA A 315 -30.96 15.16 14.48
N ALA A 316 -30.36 16.31 14.19
CA ALA A 316 -30.44 16.94 12.86
C ALA A 316 -29.66 16.14 11.80
N PHE A 317 -28.50 15.59 12.13
CA PHE A 317 -27.76 14.66 11.27
C PHE A 317 -28.55 13.39 11.00
N ASP A 318 -29.11 12.77 12.05
CA ASP A 318 -29.93 11.55 11.91
C ASP A 318 -31.17 11.79 11.03
N LYS A 319 -31.83 12.94 11.18
CA LYS A 319 -32.94 13.34 10.32
C LYS A 319 -32.49 13.49 8.88
N ALA A 320 -31.38 14.15 8.61
CA ALA A 320 -30.85 14.33 7.25
C ALA A 320 -30.51 12.97 6.58
N ILE A 321 -29.95 12.00 7.33
CA ILE A 321 -29.74 10.63 6.85
C ILE A 321 -31.08 9.94 6.51
N ALA A 322 -32.11 10.15 7.31
CA ALA A 322 -33.42 9.53 7.10
C ALA A 322 -34.16 10.11 5.89
N GLU A 323 -34.00 11.39 5.62
CA GLU A 323 -34.69 12.13 4.54
C GLU A 323 -33.90 12.21 3.24
N GLY A 324 -32.57 12.02 3.28
CA GLY A 324 -31.63 12.06 2.16
C GLY A 324 -31.72 10.86 1.21
N PRO A 325 -30.85 10.78 0.21
CA PRO A 325 -30.63 9.55 -0.55
C PRO A 325 -30.09 8.45 0.37
N ALA A 326 -30.40 7.20 0.04
CA ALA A 326 -29.86 6.07 0.81
C ALA A 326 -28.33 6.05 0.72
N LEU A 327 -27.64 5.99 1.88
CA LEU A 327 -26.18 5.89 1.95
C LEU A 327 -25.74 4.44 1.92
N SER A 328 -24.54 4.19 1.39
CA SER A 328 -23.84 2.94 1.65
C SER A 328 -23.26 2.93 3.07
N TYR A 329 -23.21 1.74 3.68
CA TYR A 329 -22.72 1.53 5.04
C TYR A 329 -21.43 0.73 5.02
N VAL A 330 -20.45 1.17 5.79
CA VAL A 330 -19.22 0.43 6.08
C VAL A 330 -19.49 -0.64 7.15
N ASN A 331 -20.36 -0.31 8.11
CA ASN A 331 -20.83 -1.23 9.14
C ASN A 331 -22.27 -0.90 9.51
N SER A 332 -23.21 -1.67 8.96
CA SER A 332 -24.65 -1.48 9.19
C SER A 332 -25.05 -1.71 10.65
N ASP A 333 -24.47 -2.69 11.33
CA ASP A 333 -24.77 -3.02 12.73
C ASP A 333 -24.42 -1.88 13.70
N LYS A 334 -23.37 -1.13 13.37
CA LYS A 334 -22.90 0.03 14.15
C LYS A 334 -23.41 1.38 13.63
N GLY A 335 -24.18 1.38 12.55
CA GLY A 335 -24.65 2.61 11.93
C GLY A 335 -23.56 3.44 11.25
N ILE A 336 -22.39 2.85 10.94
CA ILE A 336 -21.27 3.55 10.31
C ILE A 336 -21.50 3.60 8.81
N THR A 337 -21.76 4.79 8.29
CA THR A 337 -21.94 5.03 6.87
C THR A 337 -20.60 5.33 6.18
N ASN A 338 -20.63 5.33 4.89
CA ASN A 338 -19.55 5.76 3.99
C ASN A 338 -19.11 7.23 4.21
N LEU A 339 -19.88 8.08 4.91
CA LEU A 339 -19.53 9.46 5.23
C LEU A 339 -18.92 9.65 6.64
N HIS A 340 -18.66 8.58 7.39
CA HIS A 340 -18.16 8.68 8.76
C HIS A 340 -16.66 8.99 8.83
N VAL A 341 -15.85 8.35 8.00
CA VAL A 341 -14.39 8.44 8.06
C VAL A 341 -13.80 8.47 6.65
N PRO A 342 -13.02 9.49 6.27
CA PRO A 342 -12.44 9.58 4.92
C PRO A 342 -11.53 8.40 4.55
N SER A 343 -10.86 7.77 5.52
CA SER A 343 -10.02 6.60 5.29
C SER A 343 -10.78 5.28 5.10
N ASP A 344 -12.10 5.26 5.31
CA ASP A 344 -12.93 4.06 5.08
C ASP A 344 -13.41 3.94 3.62
N VAL A 345 -13.18 4.95 2.79
CA VAL A 345 -13.70 5.04 1.42
C VAL A 345 -12.60 4.96 0.37
N ILE A 346 -11.57 4.16 0.63
CA ILE A 346 -10.42 4.03 -0.28
C ILE A 346 -10.84 3.36 -1.57
N VAL A 347 -10.73 4.09 -2.68
CA VAL A 347 -11.24 3.72 -4.01
C VAL A 347 -10.66 2.40 -4.54
N ASP A 348 -9.40 2.15 -4.32
CA ASP A 348 -8.69 0.92 -4.74
C ASP A 348 -9.09 -0.33 -3.97
N ALA A 349 -9.74 -0.20 -2.82
CA ALA A 349 -10.32 -1.33 -2.08
C ALA A 349 -11.84 -1.42 -2.28
N SER A 350 -12.54 -0.29 -2.24
CA SER A 350 -14.02 -0.24 -2.25
C SER A 350 -14.62 -0.48 -3.65
N MET A 351 -13.99 0.01 -4.72
CA MET A 351 -14.48 -0.22 -6.07
C MET A 351 -14.32 -1.68 -6.54
N PRO A 352 -13.18 -2.37 -6.33
CA PRO A 352 -13.10 -3.80 -6.59
C PRO A 352 -14.11 -4.63 -5.80
N ALA A 353 -14.39 -4.26 -4.54
CA ALA A 353 -15.41 -4.89 -3.73
C ALA A 353 -16.82 -4.71 -4.33
N LEU A 354 -17.16 -3.52 -4.82
CA LEU A 354 -18.39 -3.23 -5.53
C LEU A 354 -18.54 -4.12 -6.78
N VAL A 355 -17.50 -4.17 -7.62
CA VAL A 355 -17.49 -5.01 -8.84
C VAL A 355 -17.67 -6.48 -8.50
N ARG A 356 -16.89 -6.99 -7.54
CA ARG A 356 -16.94 -8.38 -7.11
C ARG A 356 -18.29 -8.76 -6.51
N ASN A 357 -18.98 -7.84 -5.88
CA ASN A 357 -20.29 -8.05 -5.26
C ASN A 357 -21.47 -7.83 -6.23
N GLY A 358 -21.23 -7.83 -7.55
CA GLY A 358 -22.29 -7.68 -8.55
C GLY A 358 -22.88 -6.28 -8.60
N GLY A 359 -22.08 -5.25 -8.31
CA GLY A 359 -22.47 -3.84 -8.34
C GLY A 359 -23.25 -3.38 -7.12
N LYS A 360 -23.24 -4.12 -6.02
CA LYS A 360 -24.02 -3.82 -4.84
C LYS A 360 -23.16 -3.53 -3.63
N LEU A 361 -23.55 -2.53 -2.85
CA LEU A 361 -23.06 -2.25 -1.50
C LEU A 361 -24.17 -2.46 -0.48
N TRP A 362 -23.84 -2.32 0.78
CA TRP A 362 -24.76 -2.55 1.90
C TRP A 362 -25.46 -1.26 2.31
N GLY A 363 -26.78 -1.34 2.49
CA GLY A 363 -27.60 -0.27 3.04
C GLY A 363 -27.69 -0.34 4.57
N LYS A 364 -28.56 0.51 5.13
CA LYS A 364 -28.77 0.67 6.56
C LYS A 364 -29.17 -0.63 7.29
N ASP A 365 -29.98 -1.44 6.64
CA ASP A 365 -30.52 -2.72 7.17
C ASP A 365 -29.59 -3.92 6.89
N GLY A 366 -28.41 -3.69 6.35
CA GLY A 366 -27.51 -4.74 5.90
C GLY A 366 -27.91 -5.40 4.58
N GLY A 367 -28.99 -4.94 3.93
CA GLY A 367 -29.40 -5.37 2.60
C GLY A 367 -28.50 -4.79 1.51
N GLU A 368 -28.35 -5.55 0.42
CA GLU A 368 -27.52 -5.16 -0.73
C GLU A 368 -28.36 -4.41 -1.78
N ALA A 369 -27.88 -3.28 -2.28
CA ALA A 369 -28.53 -2.49 -3.31
C ALA A 369 -27.55 -1.93 -4.34
N ASP A 370 -28.08 -1.60 -5.52
CA ASP A 370 -27.36 -0.90 -6.58
C ASP A 370 -26.82 0.44 -6.05
N THR A 371 -25.74 0.91 -6.64
CA THR A 371 -24.95 2.00 -6.08
C THR A 371 -24.54 3.02 -7.13
N LEU A 372 -24.70 4.30 -6.81
CA LEU A 372 -24.01 5.40 -7.49
C LEU A 372 -22.64 5.57 -6.82
N ALA A 373 -21.58 5.13 -7.51
CA ALA A 373 -20.22 5.26 -7.05
C ALA A 373 -19.66 6.63 -7.46
N VAL A 374 -19.52 7.54 -6.50
CA VAL A 374 -19.10 8.92 -6.76
C VAL A 374 -17.57 9.01 -6.61
N ILE A 375 -16.90 9.31 -7.71
CA ILE A 375 -15.45 9.53 -7.81
C ILE A 375 -15.28 10.91 -8.46
N PRO A 376 -15.19 12.01 -7.70
CA PRO A 376 -15.25 13.36 -8.24
C PRO A 376 -14.21 13.65 -9.32
N ASP A 377 -12.92 13.40 -9.03
CA ASP A 377 -11.83 13.57 -10.00
C ASP A 377 -11.90 12.52 -11.12
N SER A 378 -11.98 12.97 -12.36
CA SER A 378 -12.14 12.11 -13.54
C SER A 378 -10.84 11.43 -14.00
N SER A 379 -9.72 11.68 -13.38
CA SER A 379 -8.40 11.19 -13.84
C SER A 379 -8.39 9.68 -14.15
N TYR A 380 -9.01 8.88 -13.28
CA TYR A 380 -9.04 7.41 -13.42
C TYR A 380 -10.42 6.79 -13.17
N ALA A 381 -11.46 7.60 -12.98
CA ALA A 381 -12.82 7.12 -12.74
C ALA A 381 -13.35 6.24 -13.89
N SER A 382 -12.96 6.54 -15.13
CA SER A 382 -13.33 5.78 -16.33
C SER A 382 -12.82 4.33 -16.33
N VAL A 383 -11.75 4.03 -15.60
CA VAL A 383 -11.25 2.65 -15.43
C VAL A 383 -12.33 1.77 -14.78
N TYR A 384 -12.92 2.26 -13.69
CA TYR A 384 -13.96 1.51 -12.98
C TYR A 384 -15.26 1.44 -13.76
N GLN A 385 -15.64 2.52 -14.46
CA GLN A 385 -16.80 2.46 -15.34
C GLN A 385 -16.62 1.44 -16.47
N ALA A 386 -15.43 1.37 -17.10
CA ALA A 386 -15.16 0.38 -18.13
C ALA A 386 -15.21 -1.07 -17.59
N VAL A 387 -14.78 -1.30 -16.34
CA VAL A 387 -14.93 -2.61 -15.68
C VAL A 387 -16.41 -2.94 -15.45
N LEU A 388 -17.21 -1.98 -14.95
CA LEU A 388 -18.65 -2.16 -14.75
C LEU A 388 -19.35 -2.48 -16.05
N ASP A 389 -19.08 -1.74 -17.12
CA ASP A 389 -19.65 -1.95 -18.45
C ASP A 389 -19.33 -3.37 -18.96
N ASP A 390 -18.08 -3.82 -18.82
CA ASP A 390 -17.67 -5.15 -19.26
C ASP A 390 -18.38 -6.26 -18.48
N VAL A 391 -18.42 -6.17 -17.13
CA VAL A 391 -19.06 -7.25 -16.33
C VAL A 391 -20.58 -7.25 -16.44
N ILE A 392 -21.21 -6.09 -16.69
CA ILE A 392 -22.65 -6.00 -16.98
C ILE A 392 -22.94 -6.66 -18.34
N ALA A 393 -22.15 -6.36 -19.36
CA ALA A 393 -22.36 -6.86 -20.71
C ALA A 393 -22.01 -8.35 -20.89
N ASN A 394 -20.93 -8.81 -20.25
CA ASN A 394 -20.31 -10.11 -20.50
C ASN A 394 -20.40 -11.08 -19.32
N GLY A 395 -20.99 -10.66 -18.19
CA GLY A 395 -21.02 -11.42 -16.94
C GLY A 395 -19.74 -11.29 -16.12
N PRO A 396 -19.73 -11.87 -14.91
CA PRO A 396 -18.58 -11.80 -14.02
C PRO A 396 -17.34 -12.51 -14.62
N LEU A 397 -16.16 -12.05 -14.24
CA LEU A 397 -14.91 -12.72 -14.57
C LEU A 397 -14.80 -14.04 -13.79
N ASP A 398 -14.41 -15.12 -14.47
CA ASP A 398 -14.23 -16.44 -13.85
C ASP A 398 -12.76 -16.67 -13.47
N PRO A 399 -12.40 -16.69 -12.17
CA PRO A 399 -11.03 -16.90 -11.71
C PRO A 399 -10.37 -18.19 -12.20
N ALA A 400 -11.17 -19.20 -12.56
CA ALA A 400 -10.66 -20.45 -13.08
C ALA A 400 -10.03 -20.32 -14.48
N THR A 401 -10.47 -19.36 -15.27
CA THR A 401 -10.15 -19.28 -16.71
C THR A 401 -9.45 -18.00 -17.14
N ILE A 402 -9.59 -16.91 -16.40
CA ILE A 402 -9.05 -15.60 -16.80
C ILE A 402 -7.52 -15.52 -16.75
N GLY A 403 -6.97 -14.67 -17.62
CA GLY A 403 -5.55 -14.30 -17.61
C GLY A 403 -5.17 -13.48 -16.37
N THR A 404 -3.89 -13.16 -16.25
CA THR A 404 -3.33 -12.33 -15.17
C THR A 404 -2.91 -10.96 -15.68
N VAL A 405 -2.88 -9.96 -14.77
CA VAL A 405 -2.50 -8.58 -15.09
C VAL A 405 -1.36 -8.13 -14.16
N PRO A 406 -0.11 -8.53 -14.47
CA PRO A 406 1.06 -7.97 -13.79
C PRO A 406 1.10 -6.45 -13.98
N ASN A 407 1.66 -5.74 -13.00
CA ASN A 407 1.81 -4.29 -13.07
C ASN A 407 3.28 -3.88 -12.97
N VAL A 408 3.70 -3.01 -13.88
CA VAL A 408 4.96 -2.26 -13.80
C VAL A 408 4.61 -0.82 -13.47
N GLY A 409 4.90 -0.41 -12.24
CA GLY A 409 4.48 0.88 -11.68
C GLY A 409 5.61 1.89 -11.53
N LEU A 410 5.41 3.10 -12.01
CA LEU A 410 6.31 4.22 -11.77
C LEU A 410 6.22 4.61 -10.29
N MET A 411 7.31 4.42 -9.54
CA MET A 411 7.30 4.63 -8.08
C MET A 411 8.59 5.29 -7.57
N ALA A 412 9.72 5.04 -8.24
CA ALA A 412 11.03 5.46 -7.77
C ALA A 412 11.11 6.96 -7.49
N GLN A 413 11.78 7.33 -6.40
CA GLN A 413 12.01 8.70 -5.97
C GLN A 413 10.73 9.53 -5.82
N ALA A 414 9.66 8.91 -5.31
CA ALA A 414 8.36 9.54 -5.08
C ALA A 414 7.72 10.14 -6.36
N ALA A 415 7.93 9.50 -7.51
CA ALA A 415 7.35 9.92 -8.77
C ALA A 415 5.80 9.93 -8.69
N GLU A 416 5.19 10.98 -9.21
CA GLU A 416 3.73 11.17 -9.28
C GLU A 416 3.01 11.10 -7.91
N GLU A 417 3.52 11.74 -6.88
CA GLU A 417 2.79 11.88 -5.62
C GLU A 417 1.82 13.07 -5.66
N TYR A 418 0.55 12.80 -5.99
CA TYR A 418 -0.51 13.80 -6.08
C TYR A 418 -1.24 13.99 -4.76
N GLY A 419 -1.66 15.23 -4.47
CA GLY A 419 -2.63 15.53 -3.42
C GLY A 419 -2.16 15.30 -1.99
N SER A 420 -0.86 15.08 -1.78
CA SER A 420 -0.22 14.91 -0.49
C SER A 420 0.85 15.98 -0.26
N HIS A 421 1.34 16.08 0.98
CA HIS A 421 2.47 16.91 1.37
C HIS A 421 2.29 18.44 1.18
N ASP A 422 3.41 19.11 1.02
CA ASP A 422 3.59 20.56 1.00
C ASP A 422 3.43 21.22 -0.39
N LYS A 423 2.76 20.53 -1.31
CA LYS A 423 2.45 20.99 -2.66
C LYS A 423 0.94 20.95 -2.99
N THR A 424 0.11 20.83 -1.97
CA THR A 424 -1.35 20.82 -2.08
C THR A 424 -1.94 21.85 -1.11
N PHE A 425 -2.83 22.73 -1.60
CA PHE A 425 -3.35 23.87 -0.88
C PHE A 425 -4.83 24.06 -1.16
N GLU A 426 -5.60 24.38 -0.11
CA GLU A 426 -6.95 24.98 -0.25
C GLU A 426 -6.77 26.49 -0.41
N ILE A 427 -7.36 27.06 -1.46
CA ILE A 427 -7.16 28.46 -1.83
C ILE A 427 -8.04 29.35 -0.95
N ALA A 428 -7.43 30.35 -0.33
CA ALA A 428 -8.09 31.19 0.65
C ALA A 428 -9.00 32.30 0.06
N ALA A 429 -8.73 32.72 -1.19
CA ALA A 429 -9.48 33.81 -1.84
C ALA A 429 -9.39 33.68 -3.37
N ASP A 430 -10.36 34.26 -4.07
CA ASP A 430 -10.35 34.35 -5.53
C ASP A 430 -9.09 35.06 -6.03
N GLY A 431 -8.48 34.53 -7.08
CA GLY A 431 -7.24 35.09 -7.58
C GLY A 431 -6.54 34.23 -8.63
N ILE A 432 -5.22 34.31 -8.64
CA ILE A 432 -4.37 33.61 -9.59
C ILE A 432 -3.26 32.87 -8.83
N VAL A 433 -3.09 31.57 -9.10
CA VAL A 433 -1.91 30.81 -8.65
C VAL A 433 -0.94 30.66 -9.79
N GLN A 434 0.33 30.97 -9.52
CA GLN A 434 1.43 30.91 -10.47
C GLN A 434 2.57 30.03 -9.95
N VAL A 435 3.11 29.20 -10.84
CA VAL A 435 4.41 28.54 -10.66
C VAL A 435 5.46 29.43 -11.32
N LEU A 436 6.45 29.84 -10.57
CA LEU A 436 7.52 30.75 -10.99
C LEU A 436 8.87 30.04 -10.97
N ASP A 437 9.72 30.36 -11.95
CA ASP A 437 11.14 29.96 -11.93
C ASP A 437 11.96 30.84 -10.96
N GLY A 438 13.26 30.54 -10.86
CA GLY A 438 14.17 31.27 -9.99
C GLY A 438 14.40 32.75 -10.37
N GLU A 439 14.04 33.13 -11.61
CA GLU A 439 14.11 34.51 -12.11
C GLU A 439 12.76 35.25 -11.96
N GLY A 440 11.71 34.56 -11.53
CA GLY A 440 10.36 35.10 -11.36
C GLY A 440 9.50 35.03 -12.62
N THR A 441 9.92 34.28 -13.64
CA THR A 441 9.12 34.03 -14.86
C THR A 441 7.97 33.09 -14.54
N VAL A 442 6.80 33.39 -15.08
CA VAL A 442 5.63 32.52 -14.92
C VAL A 442 5.73 31.33 -15.85
N LEU A 443 5.77 30.13 -15.27
CA LEU A 443 5.83 28.86 -15.99
C LEU A 443 4.42 28.24 -16.18
N ILE A 444 3.61 28.25 -15.14
CA ILE A 444 2.23 27.78 -15.13
C ILE A 444 1.38 28.79 -14.37
N GLU A 445 0.15 29.02 -14.82
CA GLU A 445 -0.80 29.95 -14.21
C GLU A 445 -2.21 29.35 -14.22
N HIS A 446 -2.92 29.47 -13.09
CA HIS A 446 -4.34 29.12 -12.98
C HIS A 446 -5.13 30.26 -12.34
N LYS A 447 -6.29 30.58 -12.92
CA LYS A 447 -7.29 31.38 -12.22
C LYS A 447 -8.06 30.45 -11.29
N VAL A 448 -8.17 30.82 -10.01
CA VAL A 448 -8.75 29.99 -8.95
C VAL A 448 -9.76 30.77 -8.12
N GLY A 449 -10.73 30.08 -7.56
CA GLY A 449 -11.69 30.61 -6.60
C GLY A 449 -11.33 30.25 -5.15
N ALA A 450 -11.93 30.96 -4.20
CA ALA A 450 -11.85 30.61 -2.79
C ALA A 450 -12.40 29.19 -2.55
N GLY A 451 -11.69 28.37 -1.81
CA GLY A 451 -12.04 26.98 -1.56
C GLY A 451 -11.57 25.99 -2.62
N ASP A 452 -11.07 26.45 -3.76
CA ASP A 452 -10.48 25.55 -4.77
C ASP A 452 -9.30 24.80 -4.20
N ILE A 453 -9.13 23.54 -4.62
CA ILE A 453 -8.02 22.70 -4.21
C ILE A 453 -6.97 22.74 -5.30
N TRP A 454 -5.86 23.43 -5.05
CA TRP A 454 -4.74 23.51 -5.99
C TRP A 454 -3.61 22.60 -5.55
N ARG A 455 -2.99 21.88 -6.49
CA ARG A 455 -1.86 20.99 -6.21
C ARG A 455 -0.83 20.97 -7.33
N ALA A 456 0.43 20.67 -6.97
CA ALA A 456 1.50 20.40 -7.91
C ALA A 456 2.19 19.06 -7.62
N THR A 457 2.85 18.51 -8.63
CA THR A 457 3.69 17.31 -8.48
C THR A 457 4.96 17.41 -9.30
N GLN A 458 5.95 16.60 -8.93
CA GLN A 458 7.24 16.49 -9.61
C GLN A 458 7.44 15.06 -10.09
N THR A 459 7.92 14.91 -11.34
CA THR A 459 8.26 13.59 -11.89
C THR A 459 9.65 13.63 -12.51
N LYS A 460 10.59 12.96 -11.86
CA LYS A 460 12.00 12.93 -12.27
C LYS A 460 12.22 12.09 -13.52
N HIS A 461 13.18 12.48 -14.33
CA HIS A 461 13.47 11.83 -15.61
C HIS A 461 14.03 10.41 -15.46
N ILE A 462 14.99 10.21 -14.55
CA ILE A 462 15.67 8.92 -14.36
C ILE A 462 14.69 7.79 -13.97
N PRO A 463 13.78 7.98 -12.98
CA PRO A 463 12.77 6.99 -12.68
C PRO A 463 11.89 6.59 -13.86
N VAL A 464 11.51 7.56 -14.72
CA VAL A 464 10.70 7.27 -15.91
C VAL A 464 11.46 6.43 -16.92
N MET A 465 12.73 6.73 -17.17
CA MET A 465 13.57 5.94 -18.08
C MET A 465 13.76 4.50 -17.62
N ASP A 466 13.98 4.31 -16.31
CA ASP A 466 14.09 2.99 -15.71
C ASP A 466 12.75 2.22 -15.76
N TRP A 467 11.64 2.90 -15.51
CA TRP A 467 10.29 2.32 -15.62
C TRP A 467 9.98 1.81 -17.03
N VAL A 468 10.36 2.57 -18.09
CA VAL A 468 10.24 2.12 -19.48
C VAL A 468 11.11 0.88 -19.73
N LYS A 469 12.36 0.89 -19.25
CA LYS A 469 13.27 -0.26 -19.34
C LYS A 469 12.71 -1.48 -18.62
N LEU A 470 12.16 -1.31 -17.44
CA LEU A 470 11.53 -2.39 -16.66
C LEU A 470 10.35 -3.01 -17.42
N ALA A 471 9.50 -2.19 -18.04
CA ALA A 471 8.38 -2.65 -18.87
C ALA A 471 8.86 -3.51 -20.05
N VAL A 472 9.89 -3.06 -20.77
CA VAL A 472 10.52 -3.81 -21.87
C VAL A 472 11.10 -5.13 -21.37
N ASN A 473 11.82 -5.12 -20.26
CA ASN A 473 12.41 -6.32 -19.67
C ASN A 473 11.34 -7.32 -19.26
N ARG A 474 10.24 -6.86 -18.64
CA ARG A 474 9.12 -7.73 -18.24
C ARG A 474 8.40 -8.31 -19.45
N ALA A 475 8.14 -7.52 -20.49
CA ALA A 475 7.55 -7.99 -21.74
C ALA A 475 8.44 -9.05 -22.41
N ARG A 476 9.76 -8.87 -22.42
CA ARG A 476 10.71 -9.83 -22.99
C ARG A 476 10.79 -11.14 -22.20
N ALA A 477 10.87 -11.03 -20.87
CA ALA A 477 10.98 -12.20 -20.00
C ALA A 477 9.72 -13.08 -20.01
N SER A 478 8.54 -12.48 -20.18
CA SER A 478 7.25 -13.18 -20.15
C SER A 478 6.66 -13.50 -21.52
N GLY A 479 7.08 -12.79 -22.58
CA GLY A 479 6.42 -12.84 -23.90
C GLY A 479 5.02 -12.21 -23.92
N VAL A 480 4.62 -11.49 -22.87
CA VAL A 480 3.30 -10.90 -22.68
C VAL A 480 3.29 -9.46 -23.19
N PRO A 481 2.21 -8.98 -23.85
CA PRO A 481 2.08 -7.60 -24.26
C PRO A 481 2.17 -6.63 -23.07
N ALA A 482 2.90 -5.53 -23.23
CA ALA A 482 2.97 -4.43 -22.28
C ALA A 482 2.15 -3.24 -22.78
N VAL A 483 1.26 -2.73 -21.95
CA VAL A 483 0.38 -1.61 -22.27
C VAL A 483 0.70 -0.46 -21.31
N PHE A 484 1.16 0.66 -21.84
CA PHE A 484 1.30 1.91 -21.10
C PHE A 484 -0.07 2.59 -21.00
N TRP A 485 -0.54 2.83 -19.79
CA TRP A 485 -1.84 3.45 -19.49
C TRP A 485 -1.70 4.95 -19.42
N LEU A 486 -1.71 5.61 -20.56
CA LEU A 486 -1.44 7.04 -20.69
C LEU A 486 -2.42 7.69 -21.66
N ASP A 487 -3.06 8.80 -21.26
CA ASP A 487 -3.97 9.59 -22.06
C ASP A 487 -3.23 10.77 -22.72
N ALA A 488 -3.08 10.74 -24.04
CA ALA A 488 -2.40 11.80 -24.78
C ALA A 488 -3.07 13.19 -24.63
N ASN A 489 -4.33 13.24 -24.18
CA ASN A 489 -5.08 14.48 -23.95
C ASN A 489 -4.90 15.05 -22.53
N ARG A 490 -4.25 14.32 -21.63
CA ARG A 490 -3.88 14.79 -20.30
C ARG A 490 -2.47 15.38 -20.34
N SER A 491 -2.27 16.58 -19.78
CA SER A 491 -1.00 17.30 -19.87
C SER A 491 0.20 16.51 -19.35
N HIS A 492 0.10 15.91 -18.14
CA HIS A 492 1.13 15.06 -17.57
C HIS A 492 1.44 13.86 -18.46
N ASP A 493 0.39 13.12 -18.86
CA ASP A 493 0.56 11.91 -19.66
C ASP A 493 1.19 12.19 -21.01
N ALA A 494 0.91 13.34 -21.63
CA ALA A 494 1.55 13.76 -22.87
C ALA A 494 3.08 13.91 -22.71
N GLN A 495 3.55 14.44 -21.56
CA GLN A 495 4.98 14.53 -21.27
C GLN A 495 5.59 13.15 -21.01
N ILE A 496 4.86 12.27 -20.29
CA ILE A 496 5.30 10.89 -20.05
C ILE A 496 5.36 10.11 -21.38
N ILE A 497 4.38 10.24 -22.27
CA ILE A 497 4.39 9.62 -23.61
C ILE A 497 5.64 10.01 -24.40
N ALA A 498 6.00 11.29 -24.38
CA ALA A 498 7.23 11.75 -25.04
C ALA A 498 8.48 11.06 -24.47
N LYS A 499 8.55 10.88 -23.14
CA LYS A 499 9.63 10.14 -22.48
C LYS A 499 9.60 8.63 -22.77
N VAL A 500 8.42 8.03 -22.86
CA VAL A 500 8.26 6.62 -23.25
C VAL A 500 8.83 6.39 -24.66
N HIS A 501 8.47 7.23 -25.62
CA HIS A 501 9.04 7.15 -26.98
C HIS A 501 10.56 7.32 -26.98
N GLN A 502 11.09 8.26 -26.17
CA GLN A 502 12.53 8.45 -26.02
C GLN A 502 13.20 7.19 -25.44
N GLY A 503 12.65 6.60 -24.40
CA GLY A 503 13.17 5.39 -23.76
C GLY A 503 13.13 4.18 -24.71
N LEU A 504 11.98 3.93 -25.36
CA LEU A 504 11.80 2.82 -26.30
C LEU A 504 12.77 2.91 -27.50
N ALA A 505 13.10 4.12 -27.96
CA ALA A 505 14.06 4.32 -29.06
C ALA A 505 15.49 3.85 -28.70
N THR A 506 15.82 3.73 -27.43
CA THR A 506 17.15 3.29 -26.95
C THR A 506 17.21 1.80 -26.59
N LEU A 507 16.07 1.12 -26.59
CA LEU A 507 15.93 -0.27 -26.14
C LEU A 507 15.64 -1.19 -27.34
N ASP A 508 16.09 -2.44 -27.24
CA ASP A 508 15.67 -3.46 -28.20
C ASP A 508 14.23 -3.90 -27.90
N THR A 509 13.30 -3.52 -28.77
CA THR A 509 11.89 -3.86 -28.68
C THR A 509 11.44 -4.88 -29.74
N LYS A 510 12.39 -5.43 -30.49
CA LYS A 510 12.08 -6.37 -31.58
C LYS A 510 11.33 -7.60 -31.06
N GLY A 511 10.20 -7.90 -31.69
CA GLY A 511 9.36 -9.03 -31.36
C GLY A 511 8.47 -8.84 -30.11
N LEU A 512 8.50 -7.65 -29.49
CA LEU A 512 7.62 -7.31 -28.38
C LEU A 512 6.37 -6.58 -28.88
N THR A 513 5.25 -6.82 -28.20
CA THR A 513 4.03 -6.03 -28.35
C THR A 513 3.99 -4.98 -27.24
N ILE A 514 4.22 -3.73 -27.61
CA ILE A 514 4.19 -2.58 -26.67
C ILE A 514 3.22 -1.55 -27.24
N THR A 515 2.25 -1.13 -26.44
CA THR A 515 1.17 -0.23 -26.87
C THR A 515 0.97 0.85 -25.82
N ILE A 516 0.55 2.04 -26.25
CA ILE A 516 0.12 3.15 -25.38
C ILE A 516 -1.38 3.33 -25.62
N LEU A 517 -2.18 3.23 -24.56
CA LEU A 517 -3.63 3.39 -24.60
C LEU A 517 -4.07 4.29 -23.44
N ALA A 518 -5.10 5.10 -23.65
CA ALA A 518 -5.74 5.84 -22.58
C ALA A 518 -6.32 4.86 -21.52
N PRO A 519 -6.41 5.23 -20.23
CA PRO A 519 -6.80 4.29 -19.15
C PRO A 519 -8.09 3.52 -19.41
N GLU A 520 -9.11 4.16 -19.97
CA GLU A 520 -10.36 3.47 -20.33
C GLU A 520 -10.16 2.42 -21.43
N GLU A 521 -9.46 2.79 -22.51
CA GLU A 521 -9.17 1.87 -23.64
C GLU A 521 -8.27 0.72 -23.17
N ALA A 522 -7.27 1.01 -22.35
CA ALA A 522 -6.37 0.02 -21.75
C ALA A 522 -7.14 -0.97 -20.87
N THR A 523 -8.14 -0.49 -20.12
CA THR A 523 -9.03 -1.34 -19.32
C THR A 523 -9.81 -2.30 -20.21
N ARG A 524 -10.47 -1.80 -21.25
CA ARG A 524 -11.25 -2.62 -22.21
C ARG A 524 -10.37 -3.65 -22.94
N TYR A 525 -9.20 -3.23 -23.38
CA TYR A 525 -8.21 -4.12 -24.00
C TYR A 525 -7.77 -5.23 -23.04
N THR A 526 -7.45 -4.88 -21.81
CA THR A 526 -6.98 -5.82 -20.79
C THR A 526 -8.08 -6.84 -20.42
N LEU A 527 -9.32 -6.39 -20.19
CA LEU A 527 -10.46 -7.25 -19.85
C LEU A 527 -10.79 -8.22 -20.99
N ALA A 528 -10.79 -7.74 -22.23
CA ALA A 528 -11.01 -8.60 -23.38
C ALA A 528 -9.97 -9.75 -23.47
N ARG A 529 -8.70 -9.46 -23.20
CA ARG A 529 -7.65 -10.47 -23.15
C ARG A 529 -7.79 -11.41 -21.96
N MET A 530 -8.06 -10.85 -20.76
CA MET A 530 -8.28 -11.65 -19.55
C MET A 530 -9.37 -12.71 -19.76
N ARG A 531 -10.51 -12.35 -20.35
CA ARG A 531 -11.62 -13.27 -20.63
C ARG A 531 -11.25 -14.44 -21.55
N HIS A 532 -10.21 -14.27 -22.36
CA HIS A 532 -9.65 -15.33 -23.23
C HIS A 532 -8.47 -16.07 -22.56
N GLY A 533 -8.23 -15.89 -21.26
CA GLY A 533 -7.12 -16.51 -20.55
C GLY A 533 -5.76 -15.95 -20.92
N LEU A 534 -5.71 -14.76 -21.55
CA LEU A 534 -4.47 -14.12 -22.00
C LEU A 534 -4.01 -13.06 -21.01
N ASP A 535 -2.71 -13.05 -20.73
CA ASP A 535 -2.08 -12.12 -19.80
C ASP A 535 -1.77 -10.77 -20.48
N THR A 536 -1.75 -9.70 -19.68
CA THR A 536 -1.39 -8.35 -20.14
C THR A 536 -0.63 -7.63 -19.03
N ILE A 537 0.56 -7.10 -19.35
CA ILE A 537 1.32 -6.26 -18.41
C ILE A 537 0.74 -4.85 -18.47
N SER A 538 0.20 -4.37 -17.34
CA SER A 538 -0.18 -2.97 -17.16
C SER A 538 1.05 -2.15 -16.77
N VAL A 539 1.37 -1.10 -17.52
CA VAL A 539 2.49 -0.20 -17.27
C VAL A 539 1.91 1.16 -16.91
N THR A 540 2.03 1.55 -15.64
CA THR A 540 1.24 2.66 -15.07
C THR A 540 2.08 3.65 -14.27
N GLY A 541 1.55 4.87 -14.14
CA GLY A 541 2.00 5.83 -13.14
C GLY A 541 1.73 5.35 -11.71
N ASN A 542 2.18 6.14 -10.74
CA ASN A 542 2.17 5.75 -9.33
C ASN A 542 0.75 5.61 -8.76
N VAL A 543 -0.15 6.53 -9.09
CA VAL A 543 -1.54 6.49 -8.58
C VAL A 543 -2.30 5.31 -9.20
N LEU A 544 -2.26 5.19 -10.52
CA LEU A 544 -2.96 4.10 -11.22
C LEU A 544 -2.36 2.73 -10.91
N ARG A 545 -1.07 2.66 -10.57
CA ARG A 545 -0.45 1.45 -10.02
C ARG A 545 -1.23 0.93 -8.82
N ASP A 546 -1.52 1.78 -7.84
CA ASP A 546 -2.26 1.38 -6.63
C ASP A 546 -3.67 0.90 -6.98
N TYR A 547 -4.35 1.56 -7.91
CA TYR A 547 -5.69 1.16 -8.35
C TYR A 547 -5.70 -0.23 -8.98
N LEU A 548 -4.79 -0.49 -9.92
CA LEU A 548 -4.77 -1.73 -10.67
C LEU A 548 -4.19 -2.93 -9.90
N THR A 549 -3.28 -2.67 -8.94
CA THR A 549 -2.71 -3.74 -8.09
C THR A 549 -3.65 -4.20 -6.98
N ASP A 550 -4.80 -3.56 -6.85
CA ASP A 550 -5.94 -4.05 -6.06
C ASP A 550 -7.06 -4.59 -6.96
N LEU A 551 -7.46 -3.83 -7.98
CA LEU A 551 -8.58 -4.18 -8.86
C LEU A 551 -8.42 -5.57 -9.48
N PHE A 552 -7.37 -5.79 -10.25
CA PHE A 552 -7.19 -7.06 -10.97
C PHE A 552 -6.93 -8.24 -10.03
N PRO A 553 -6.04 -8.14 -9.03
CA PRO A 553 -5.84 -9.25 -8.08
C PRO A 553 -7.09 -9.64 -7.29
N ILE A 554 -7.91 -8.69 -6.89
CA ILE A 554 -9.17 -8.98 -6.19
C ILE A 554 -10.11 -9.76 -7.09
N LEU A 555 -10.21 -9.41 -8.37
CA LEU A 555 -11.04 -10.11 -9.35
C LEU A 555 -10.44 -11.46 -9.79
N GLU A 556 -9.12 -11.58 -9.80
CA GLU A 556 -8.37 -12.73 -10.29
C GLU A 556 -8.14 -13.81 -9.22
N VAL A 557 -7.64 -13.42 -8.05
CA VAL A 557 -7.23 -14.33 -6.97
C VAL A 557 -7.97 -14.08 -5.66
N GLY A 558 -8.95 -13.19 -5.66
CA GLY A 558 -9.84 -12.92 -4.53
C GLY A 558 -9.28 -11.94 -3.49
N THR A 559 -8.03 -11.54 -3.62
CA THR A 559 -7.35 -10.62 -2.69
C THR A 559 -6.12 -10.02 -3.34
N SER A 560 -5.74 -8.80 -2.96
CA SER A 560 -4.46 -8.19 -3.30
C SER A 560 -3.34 -8.54 -2.30
N ALA A 561 -3.69 -9.15 -1.16
CA ALA A 561 -2.73 -9.46 -0.09
C ALA A 561 -1.73 -10.59 -0.44
N LYS A 562 -2.01 -11.38 -1.47
CA LYS A 562 -1.17 -12.49 -1.94
C LYS A 562 -0.33 -12.14 -3.18
N MET A 563 -0.12 -10.87 -3.44
CA MET A 563 0.70 -10.40 -4.55
C MET A 563 2.18 -10.39 -4.18
N LEU A 564 3.03 -10.76 -5.13
CA LEU A 564 4.46 -10.55 -5.05
C LEU A 564 4.76 -9.08 -5.42
N SER A 565 5.51 -8.40 -4.57
CA SER A 565 5.92 -7.00 -4.74
C SER A 565 7.43 -6.90 -4.80
N ILE A 566 7.97 -6.79 -6.01
CA ILE A 566 9.38 -6.60 -6.28
C ILE A 566 9.63 -5.14 -6.63
N VAL A 567 10.70 -4.57 -6.11
CA VAL A 567 11.22 -3.27 -6.48
C VAL A 567 12.65 -3.46 -7.01
N PRO A 568 12.81 -3.66 -8.32
CA PRO A 568 14.13 -3.62 -8.93
C PRO A 568 14.72 -2.23 -8.72
N LEU A 569 15.83 -2.15 -7.99
CA LEU A 569 16.45 -0.88 -7.62
C LEU A 569 17.20 -0.27 -8.81
N LEU A 570 17.21 1.06 -8.89
CA LEU A 570 17.86 1.82 -10.00
C LEU A 570 19.32 1.43 -10.20
N ALA A 571 20.04 1.09 -9.14
CA ALA A 571 21.43 0.65 -9.16
C ALA A 571 21.63 -0.82 -9.57
N GLY A 572 20.56 -1.61 -9.70
CA GLY A 572 20.61 -3.00 -10.11
C GLY A 572 20.36 -4.01 -8.99
N GLY A 573 20.28 -3.58 -7.74
CA GLY A 573 19.87 -4.42 -6.61
C GLY A 573 18.37 -4.74 -6.60
N GLY A 574 17.91 -5.47 -5.59
CA GLY A 574 16.51 -5.85 -5.40
C GLY A 574 15.98 -5.53 -4.01
N LEU A 575 14.77 -5.00 -3.95
CA LEU A 575 13.96 -4.86 -2.74
C LEU A 575 12.71 -5.72 -2.91
N PHE A 576 12.43 -6.57 -1.94
CA PHE A 576 11.30 -7.51 -1.94
C PHE A 576 10.40 -7.15 -0.77
N GLU A 577 9.24 -6.55 -1.08
CA GLU A 577 8.31 -6.09 -0.05
C GLU A 577 7.30 -7.18 0.25
N THR A 578 7.02 -7.39 1.54
CA THR A 578 5.94 -8.25 2.00
C THR A 578 4.67 -7.46 2.24
N GLY A 579 3.53 -8.14 2.46
CA GLY A 579 2.20 -7.56 2.51
C GLY A 579 1.97 -6.46 3.55
N ALA A 580 0.74 -5.95 3.63
CA ALA A 580 0.34 -4.89 4.54
C ALA A 580 0.19 -5.37 5.99
N GLY A 581 0.64 -4.56 6.96
CA GLY A 581 0.61 -4.86 8.39
C GLY A 581 -0.65 -4.38 9.14
N GLY A 582 -1.74 -4.03 8.46
CA GLY A 582 -2.92 -3.40 9.09
C GLY A 582 -3.59 -4.21 10.20
N SER A 583 -3.51 -5.55 10.16
CA SER A 583 -4.03 -6.45 11.20
C SER A 583 -3.00 -6.83 12.28
N ALA A 584 -1.74 -6.43 12.14
CA ALA A 584 -0.64 -6.84 13.01
C ALA A 584 -0.88 -6.55 14.50
N PRO A 585 -1.42 -5.38 14.92
CA PRO A 585 -1.71 -5.12 16.33
C PRO A 585 -2.66 -6.14 16.98
N LYS A 586 -3.70 -6.56 16.26
CA LYS A 586 -4.66 -7.56 16.77
C LYS A 586 -4.03 -8.95 16.89
N HIS A 587 -3.09 -9.28 16.02
CA HIS A 587 -2.36 -10.54 16.09
C HIS A 587 -1.38 -10.56 17.26
N VAL A 588 -0.72 -9.44 17.60
CA VAL A 588 0.09 -9.32 18.81
C VAL A 588 -0.79 -9.52 20.05
N GLN A 589 -1.95 -8.84 20.10
CA GLN A 589 -2.90 -8.98 21.21
C GLN A 589 -3.30 -10.45 21.39
N GLN A 590 -3.66 -11.14 20.32
CA GLN A 590 -4.05 -12.56 20.39
C GLN A 590 -2.90 -13.45 20.85
N LEU A 591 -1.66 -13.18 20.43
CA LEU A 591 -0.51 -13.94 20.93
C LEU A 591 -0.34 -13.77 22.45
N VAL A 592 -0.39 -12.54 22.94
CA VAL A 592 -0.22 -12.25 24.37
C VAL A 592 -1.35 -12.86 25.21
N GLU A 593 -2.60 -12.76 24.75
CA GLU A 593 -3.79 -13.26 25.49
C GLU A 593 -3.97 -14.78 25.38
N GLU A 594 -3.67 -15.36 24.23
CA GLU A 594 -4.04 -16.74 23.89
C GLU A 594 -2.85 -17.62 23.49
N ASN A 595 -1.63 -17.12 23.46
CA ASN A 595 -0.46 -17.80 22.89
C ASN A 595 -0.76 -18.40 21.50
N TYR A 596 -1.35 -17.57 20.64
CA TYR A 596 -1.78 -17.94 19.29
C TYR A 596 -1.48 -16.79 18.30
N LEU A 597 -0.54 -17.02 17.39
CA LEU A 597 -0.20 -16.00 16.37
C LEU A 597 -0.89 -16.32 15.04
N ARG A 598 -1.89 -15.54 14.69
CA ARG A 598 -2.66 -15.71 13.45
C ARG A 598 -2.02 -15.04 12.24
N TRP A 599 -0.85 -14.43 12.35
CA TRP A 599 -0.14 -13.82 11.23
C TRP A 599 0.14 -14.85 10.14
N ASP A 600 -0.19 -14.53 8.86
CA ASP A 600 0.11 -15.37 7.71
C ASP A 600 1.39 -14.88 7.04
N SER A 601 2.44 -15.68 7.09
CA SER A 601 3.76 -15.37 6.50
C SER A 601 3.86 -15.70 5.01
N LEU A 602 2.76 -15.90 4.30
CA LEU A 602 2.76 -16.24 2.88
C LEU A 602 3.50 -15.19 2.03
N GLY A 603 3.34 -13.90 2.37
CA GLY A 603 4.07 -12.80 1.73
C GLY A 603 5.58 -12.92 1.88
N GLU A 604 6.05 -13.32 3.07
CA GLU A 604 7.45 -13.55 3.37
C GLU A 604 8.01 -14.74 2.56
N PHE A 605 7.22 -15.78 2.36
CA PHE A 605 7.62 -16.94 1.54
C PHE A 605 7.86 -16.53 0.09
N PHE A 606 6.95 -15.74 -0.51
CA PHE A 606 7.11 -15.23 -1.86
C PHE A 606 8.28 -14.25 -1.98
N ALA A 607 8.46 -13.36 -1.01
CA ALA A 607 9.56 -12.41 -1.01
C ALA A 607 10.92 -13.14 -0.92
N LEU A 608 11.02 -14.18 -0.09
CA LEU A 608 12.23 -15.00 0.01
C LEU A 608 12.54 -15.73 -1.30
N ALA A 609 11.52 -16.33 -1.95
CA ALA A 609 11.72 -17.02 -3.23
C ALA A 609 12.25 -16.03 -4.30
N ALA A 610 11.64 -14.85 -4.41
CA ALA A 610 12.08 -13.81 -5.34
C ALA A 610 13.48 -13.25 -5.01
N SER A 611 13.82 -13.10 -3.74
CA SER A 611 15.13 -12.69 -3.27
C SER A 611 16.22 -13.72 -3.64
N LEU A 612 15.92 -15.01 -3.49
CA LEU A 612 16.83 -16.11 -3.88
C LEU A 612 17.01 -16.19 -5.40
N GLU A 613 15.94 -15.95 -6.18
CA GLU A 613 16.04 -15.87 -7.64
C GLU A 613 16.95 -14.71 -8.06
N HIS A 614 16.73 -13.52 -7.49
CA HIS A 614 17.60 -12.36 -7.71
C HIS A 614 19.06 -12.62 -7.30
N PHE A 615 19.28 -13.30 -6.17
CA PHE A 615 20.61 -13.68 -5.71
C PHE A 615 21.29 -14.59 -6.74
N ALA A 616 20.57 -15.59 -7.27
CA ALA A 616 21.09 -16.49 -8.30
C ALA A 616 21.45 -15.73 -9.60
N ASP A 617 20.56 -14.84 -10.06
CA ASP A 617 20.77 -14.05 -11.27
C ASP A 617 22.01 -13.13 -11.15
N ARG A 618 22.19 -12.52 -10.00
CA ARG A 618 23.27 -11.57 -9.76
C ARG A 618 24.64 -12.26 -9.52
N THR A 619 24.65 -13.35 -8.78
CA THR A 619 25.90 -14.00 -8.34
C THR A 619 26.30 -15.21 -9.17
N GLY A 620 25.40 -15.76 -9.97
CA GLY A 620 25.57 -17.04 -10.67
C GLY A 620 25.50 -18.25 -9.73
N ASN A 621 24.96 -18.11 -8.51
CA ASN A 621 24.79 -19.22 -7.58
C ASN A 621 23.58 -20.09 -7.98
N GLU A 622 23.82 -21.19 -8.68
CA GLU A 622 22.77 -22.10 -9.14
C GLU A 622 22.04 -22.81 -7.99
N LYS A 623 22.67 -23.00 -6.82
CA LYS A 623 21.98 -23.53 -5.63
C LYS A 623 20.91 -22.57 -5.12
N ALA A 624 21.16 -21.25 -5.19
CA ALA A 624 20.14 -20.23 -4.88
C ALA A 624 18.91 -20.36 -5.79
N ARG A 625 19.11 -20.64 -7.07
CA ARG A 625 18.02 -20.87 -8.02
C ARG A 625 17.21 -22.11 -7.66
N VAL A 626 17.89 -23.20 -7.29
CA VAL A 626 17.22 -24.43 -6.82
C VAL A 626 16.42 -24.16 -5.55
N LEU A 627 16.97 -23.39 -4.60
CA LEU A 627 16.25 -22.99 -3.39
C LEU A 627 14.98 -22.16 -3.73
N ALA A 628 15.09 -21.21 -4.66
CA ALA A 628 13.95 -20.38 -5.08
C ALA A 628 12.83 -21.21 -5.72
N GLU A 629 13.16 -22.06 -6.68
CA GLU A 629 12.20 -22.91 -7.40
C GLU A 629 11.50 -23.92 -6.48
N THR A 630 12.26 -24.54 -5.59
CA THR A 630 11.72 -25.53 -4.64
C THR A 630 10.88 -24.84 -3.54
N LEU A 631 11.20 -23.61 -3.14
CA LEU A 631 10.39 -22.83 -2.23
C LEU A 631 9.05 -22.43 -2.87
N ASP A 632 9.05 -22.03 -4.15
CA ASP A 632 7.82 -21.73 -4.88
C ASP A 632 6.92 -22.96 -5.00
N ALA A 633 7.50 -24.12 -5.33
CA ALA A 633 6.79 -25.41 -5.38
C ALA A 633 6.21 -25.80 -4.00
N ALA A 634 7.01 -25.68 -2.94
CA ALA A 634 6.59 -25.92 -1.57
C ALA A 634 5.45 -25.00 -1.12
N THR A 635 5.49 -23.74 -1.54
CA THR A 635 4.42 -22.76 -1.26
C THR A 635 3.14 -23.15 -2.02
N GLY A 636 3.25 -23.72 -3.20
CA GLY A 636 2.11 -24.31 -3.94
C GLY A 636 1.47 -25.45 -3.13
N THR A 637 2.24 -26.40 -2.62
CA THR A 637 1.76 -27.48 -1.75
C THR A 637 1.15 -26.93 -0.45
N PHE A 638 1.79 -25.96 0.16
CA PHE A 638 1.30 -25.26 1.35
C PHE A 638 -0.11 -24.68 1.16
N LEU A 639 -0.38 -24.05 0.01
CA LEU A 639 -1.70 -23.52 -0.31
C LEU A 639 -2.72 -24.63 -0.56
N GLU A 640 -2.37 -25.68 -1.32
CA GLU A 640 -3.27 -26.81 -1.63
C GLU A 640 -3.68 -27.59 -0.38
N GLU A 641 -2.77 -27.71 0.60
CA GLU A 641 -2.99 -28.40 1.87
C GLU A 641 -3.59 -27.50 2.97
N ASP A 642 -3.95 -26.24 2.63
CA ASP A 642 -4.54 -25.24 3.55
C ASP A 642 -3.75 -25.07 4.85
N ARG A 643 -2.44 -24.80 4.74
CA ARG A 643 -1.52 -24.68 5.88
C ARG A 643 -1.34 -23.25 6.38
N SER A 644 -2.15 -22.29 5.93
CA SER A 644 -2.22 -20.95 6.53
C SER A 644 -2.76 -21.00 7.96
N PRO A 645 -2.41 -20.02 8.83
CA PRO A 645 -2.91 -19.98 10.20
C PRO A 645 -4.43 -20.00 10.28
N GLY A 646 -4.98 -20.89 11.09
CA GLY A 646 -6.41 -21.00 11.33
C GLY A 646 -6.99 -19.81 12.10
N ARG A 647 -8.32 -19.79 12.26
CA ARG A 647 -9.01 -18.68 12.94
C ARG A 647 -9.20 -18.89 14.44
N ALA A 648 -9.07 -20.11 14.91
CA ALA A 648 -9.43 -20.50 16.27
C ALA A 648 -8.32 -21.34 16.93
N LEU A 649 -8.26 -21.28 18.25
CA LEU A 649 -7.43 -22.17 19.07
C LEU A 649 -7.66 -23.64 18.72
N GLY A 650 -6.63 -24.45 18.83
CA GLY A 650 -6.64 -25.87 18.47
C GLY A 650 -6.37 -26.15 17.00
N THR A 651 -6.27 -25.10 16.17
CA THR A 651 -5.76 -25.21 14.80
C THR A 651 -4.29 -24.78 14.72
N ILE A 652 -3.62 -24.99 13.60
CA ILE A 652 -2.26 -24.49 13.44
C ILE A 652 -2.26 -22.95 13.38
N ASP A 653 -1.28 -22.35 14.01
CA ASP A 653 -1.01 -20.93 13.95
C ASP A 653 0.21 -20.63 13.04
N ASN A 654 0.77 -19.43 13.12
CA ASN A 654 1.95 -19.02 12.34
C ASN A 654 3.13 -20.00 12.49
N ARG A 655 3.38 -20.52 13.70
CA ARG A 655 4.46 -21.49 13.99
C ARG A 655 4.22 -22.81 13.27
N GLY A 656 2.99 -23.30 13.27
CA GLY A 656 2.58 -24.51 12.53
C GLY A 656 2.70 -24.31 11.02
N SER A 657 2.36 -23.13 10.51
CA SER A 657 2.55 -22.77 9.11
C SER A 657 4.03 -22.81 8.70
N HIS A 658 4.92 -22.29 9.54
CA HIS A 658 6.37 -22.34 9.30
C HIS A 658 6.91 -23.77 9.32
N PHE A 659 6.39 -24.62 10.21
CA PHE A 659 6.73 -26.03 10.19
C PHE A 659 6.34 -26.70 8.89
N TYR A 660 5.09 -26.53 8.43
CA TYR A 660 4.64 -27.15 7.17
C TYR A 660 5.39 -26.62 5.95
N LEU A 661 5.68 -25.32 5.90
CA LEU A 661 6.52 -24.79 4.82
C LEU A 661 7.90 -25.46 4.84
N SER A 662 8.55 -25.58 6.00
CA SER A 662 9.87 -26.19 6.11
C SER A 662 9.83 -27.65 5.69
N LEU A 663 8.81 -28.41 6.07
CA LEU A 663 8.59 -29.80 5.65
C LEU A 663 8.48 -29.91 4.12
N TYR A 664 7.58 -29.13 3.50
CA TYR A 664 7.35 -29.18 2.06
C TYR A 664 8.58 -28.68 1.29
N TRP A 665 9.25 -27.66 1.76
CA TRP A 665 10.47 -27.15 1.14
C TRP A 665 11.61 -28.19 1.21
N ALA A 666 11.78 -28.89 2.33
CA ALA A 666 12.74 -29.98 2.44
C ALA A 666 12.40 -31.15 1.51
N GLN A 667 11.10 -31.49 1.36
CA GLN A 667 10.65 -32.54 0.45
C GLN A 667 10.94 -32.18 -1.01
N GLU A 668 10.65 -30.95 -1.44
CA GLU A 668 10.96 -30.48 -2.79
C GLU A 668 12.48 -30.45 -3.05
N LEU A 669 13.27 -29.99 -2.06
CA LEU A 669 14.73 -30.01 -2.15
C LEU A 669 15.31 -31.43 -2.24
N ALA A 670 14.73 -32.38 -1.52
CA ALA A 670 15.13 -33.77 -1.58
C ALA A 670 14.75 -34.45 -2.92
N ALA A 671 13.64 -34.05 -3.53
CA ALA A 671 13.12 -34.66 -4.75
C ALA A 671 13.68 -34.06 -6.05
N GLN A 672 14.22 -32.85 -6.03
CA GLN A 672 14.75 -32.18 -7.21
C GLN A 672 16.01 -32.90 -7.75
N THR A 673 16.26 -32.74 -9.06
CA THR A 673 17.37 -33.42 -9.78
C THR A 673 18.42 -32.46 -10.33
N LYS A 674 18.31 -31.17 -10.04
CA LYS A 674 19.21 -30.13 -10.56
C LYS A 674 20.51 -30.01 -9.77
N ASP A 675 20.46 -30.27 -8.45
CA ASP A 675 21.62 -30.28 -7.57
C ASP A 675 21.58 -31.48 -6.63
N ALA A 676 22.47 -32.47 -6.91
CA ALA A 676 22.51 -33.74 -6.17
C ALA A 676 23.03 -33.55 -4.72
N GLU A 677 23.83 -32.53 -4.46
CA GLU A 677 24.37 -32.26 -3.13
C GLU A 677 23.26 -31.71 -2.22
N LEU A 678 22.50 -30.75 -2.70
CA LEU A 678 21.31 -30.24 -1.97
C LEU A 678 20.29 -31.36 -1.75
N ALA A 679 20.00 -32.18 -2.78
CA ALA A 679 19.09 -33.30 -2.63
C ALA A 679 19.53 -34.28 -1.54
N ALA A 680 20.84 -34.62 -1.50
CA ALA A 680 21.39 -35.51 -0.49
C ALA A 680 21.39 -34.89 0.93
N SER A 681 21.61 -33.59 1.05
CA SER A 681 21.56 -32.86 2.33
C SER A 681 20.15 -32.81 2.89
N PHE A 682 19.14 -32.62 2.05
CA PHE A 682 17.76 -32.44 2.50
C PHE A 682 16.94 -33.75 2.60
N ALA A 683 17.38 -34.84 1.97
CA ALA A 683 16.68 -36.13 2.07
C ALA A 683 16.45 -36.62 3.51
N PRO A 684 17.46 -36.65 4.38
CA PRO A 684 17.26 -37.04 5.77
C PRO A 684 16.42 -36.03 6.57
N ILE A 685 16.51 -34.77 6.26
CA ILE A 685 15.73 -33.71 6.93
C ILE A 685 14.22 -33.84 6.58
N ALA A 686 13.92 -34.02 5.31
CA ALA A 686 12.54 -34.25 4.86
C ALA A 686 11.93 -35.49 5.51
N ALA A 687 12.71 -36.59 5.59
CA ALA A 687 12.26 -37.80 6.28
C ALA A 687 12.02 -37.56 7.77
N THR A 688 12.96 -36.91 8.46
CA THR A 688 12.84 -36.66 9.91
C THR A 688 11.70 -35.69 10.24
N LEU A 689 11.48 -34.64 9.45
CA LEU A 689 10.35 -33.73 9.62
C LEU A 689 9.02 -34.46 9.42
N ALA A 690 8.91 -35.32 8.37
CA ALA A 690 7.71 -36.09 8.09
C ALA A 690 7.41 -37.15 9.19
N GLU A 691 8.44 -37.85 9.69
CA GLU A 691 8.30 -38.85 10.78
C GLU A 691 7.86 -38.23 12.09
N ASN A 692 8.19 -36.96 12.32
CA ASN A 692 7.87 -36.25 13.56
C ASN A 692 6.71 -35.25 13.42
N GLU A 693 5.97 -35.25 12.31
CA GLU A 693 4.87 -34.29 12.04
C GLU A 693 3.88 -34.22 13.19
N GLU A 694 3.33 -35.37 13.63
CA GLU A 694 2.35 -35.41 14.72
C GLU A 694 2.92 -34.87 16.05
N THR A 695 4.19 -35.20 16.34
CA THR A 695 4.87 -34.73 17.56
C THR A 695 5.04 -33.23 17.53
N ILE A 696 5.56 -32.68 16.41
CA ILE A 696 5.82 -31.25 16.25
C ILE A 696 4.50 -30.46 16.34
N VAL A 697 3.46 -30.89 15.61
CA VAL A 697 2.16 -30.23 15.66
C VAL A 697 1.55 -30.26 17.06
N SER A 698 1.69 -31.40 17.76
CA SER A 698 1.25 -31.54 19.15
C SER A 698 1.99 -30.58 20.10
N GLU A 699 3.32 -30.47 19.98
CA GLU A 699 4.14 -29.55 20.76
C GLU A 699 3.74 -28.09 20.51
N LEU A 700 3.51 -27.70 19.24
CA LEU A 700 3.11 -26.36 18.86
C LEU A 700 1.70 -25.99 19.36
N ASN A 701 0.75 -26.94 19.29
CA ASN A 701 -0.61 -26.69 19.71
C ASN A 701 -0.79 -26.75 21.24
N ALA A 702 0.04 -27.50 21.95
CA ALA A 702 -0.06 -27.68 23.40
C ALA A 702 0.16 -26.39 24.21
N VAL A 703 0.85 -25.41 23.64
CA VAL A 703 1.11 -24.13 24.31
C VAL A 703 -0.03 -23.11 24.17
N GLN A 704 -0.95 -23.34 23.25
CA GLN A 704 -2.05 -22.42 22.95
C GLN A 704 -3.05 -22.29 24.11
N GLY A 705 -3.80 -21.17 24.15
CA GLY A 705 -4.89 -20.94 25.10
C GLY A 705 -4.43 -20.43 26.47
N LYS A 706 -3.18 -20.01 26.63
CA LYS A 706 -2.66 -19.45 27.88
C LYS A 706 -1.96 -18.11 27.58
N PRO A 707 -2.19 -17.07 28.39
CA PRO A 707 -1.47 -15.82 28.26
C PRO A 707 0.05 -16.01 28.33
N VAL A 708 0.78 -15.20 27.58
CA VAL A 708 2.24 -15.17 27.57
C VAL A 708 2.79 -13.75 27.70
N GLU A 709 3.99 -13.66 28.23
CA GLU A 709 4.75 -12.41 28.30
C GLU A 709 5.79 -12.38 27.19
N ILE A 710 5.91 -11.23 26.52
CA ILE A 710 6.92 -10.99 25.47
C ILE A 710 7.82 -9.79 25.80
N GLY A 711 7.67 -9.18 26.97
CA GLY A 711 8.56 -8.11 27.47
C GLY A 711 8.27 -6.69 26.99
N GLY A 712 7.43 -6.50 26.00
CA GLY A 712 7.02 -5.20 25.46
C GLY A 712 6.24 -5.34 24.17
N TYR A 713 5.60 -4.25 23.74
CA TYR A 713 4.89 -4.20 22.46
C TYR A 713 5.77 -3.65 21.33
N TYR A 714 6.43 -2.52 21.57
CA TYR A 714 7.30 -1.86 20.59
C TYR A 714 8.72 -2.41 20.58
N ARG A 715 9.18 -2.90 21.74
CA ARG A 715 10.47 -3.57 21.90
C ARG A 715 10.31 -4.82 22.78
N PRO A 716 9.85 -5.92 22.19
CA PRO A 716 9.78 -7.19 22.88
C PRO A 716 11.17 -7.68 23.33
N ASP A 717 11.19 -8.53 24.37
CA ASP A 717 12.43 -9.22 24.81
C ASP A 717 12.71 -10.42 23.91
N ASP A 718 13.89 -10.47 23.30
CA ASP A 718 14.26 -11.49 22.32
C ASP A 718 14.19 -12.91 22.89
N ALA A 719 14.60 -13.12 24.16
CA ALA A 719 14.59 -14.44 24.78
C ALA A 719 13.16 -14.92 25.09
N LEU A 720 12.30 -14.00 25.52
CA LEU A 720 10.87 -14.31 25.75
C LEU A 720 10.17 -14.61 24.43
N VAL A 721 10.43 -13.82 23.39
CA VAL A 721 9.85 -14.04 22.06
C VAL A 721 10.33 -15.37 21.47
N GLU A 722 11.62 -15.69 21.58
CA GLU A 722 12.15 -16.97 21.10
C GLU A 722 11.49 -18.14 21.82
N ALA A 723 11.34 -18.09 23.14
CA ALA A 723 10.66 -19.13 23.91
C ALA A 723 9.21 -19.33 23.52
N VAL A 724 8.47 -18.22 23.21
CA VAL A 724 7.06 -18.26 22.77
C VAL A 724 6.95 -18.75 21.33
N MET A 725 7.82 -18.30 20.44
CA MET A 725 7.71 -18.57 19.01
C MET A 725 8.42 -19.86 18.55
N ARG A 726 9.25 -20.48 19.38
CA ARG A 726 9.94 -21.76 19.12
C ARG A 726 9.67 -22.82 20.18
N PRO A 727 8.40 -23.14 20.50
CA PRO A 727 8.07 -24.05 21.62
C PRO A 727 8.27 -25.53 21.30
N SER A 728 8.45 -25.93 20.02
CA SER A 728 8.70 -27.31 19.62
C SER A 728 10.20 -27.65 19.71
N ALA A 729 10.59 -28.37 20.75
CA ALA A 729 11.97 -28.85 20.91
C ALA A 729 12.37 -29.79 19.75
N THR A 730 11.44 -30.58 19.25
CA THR A 730 11.65 -31.51 18.14
C THR A 730 11.98 -30.76 16.86
N LEU A 731 11.17 -29.76 16.48
CA LEU A 731 11.42 -28.93 15.30
C LEU A 731 12.74 -28.16 15.41
N ASN A 732 12.97 -27.53 16.57
CA ASN A 732 14.20 -26.78 16.82
C ASN A 732 15.43 -27.65 16.66
N GLY A 733 15.43 -28.88 17.22
CA GLY A 733 16.55 -29.81 17.10
C GLY A 733 16.85 -30.22 15.66
N ILE A 734 15.81 -30.38 14.82
CA ILE A 734 15.98 -30.71 13.39
C ILE A 734 16.58 -29.51 12.61
N VAL A 735 16.03 -28.32 12.84
CA VAL A 735 16.49 -27.09 12.14
C VAL A 735 17.92 -26.71 12.57
N ASP A 736 18.21 -26.78 13.88
CA ASP A 736 19.52 -26.41 14.40
C ASP A 736 20.64 -27.42 13.98
N ALA A 737 20.27 -28.67 13.68
CA ALA A 737 21.19 -29.65 13.14
C ALA A 737 21.65 -29.39 11.69
N LEU A 738 20.89 -28.54 10.96
CA LEU A 738 21.25 -28.08 9.61
C LEU A 738 22.24 -26.88 9.62
N ARG A 739 22.31 -26.15 10.71
CA ARG A 739 23.22 -25.02 10.87
C ARG A 739 24.62 -25.52 11.17
#